data_430c4d49d228ab9766bd640873889f54
#
_entry.id   430c4d49d228ab9766bd640873889f54
#
_cell.length_a   1.000
_cell.length_b   1.000
_cell.length_c   1.000
_cell.angle_alpha   90.00
_cell.angle_beta   90.00
_cell.angle_gamma   90.00
#
_symmetry.space_group_name_H-M   'P 1'
#
loop_
_entity.id
_entity.type
_entity.pdbx_description
1 polymer ?
#
loop_
_entity_poly.entity_id
_entity_poly.type
_entity_poly.pdbx_seq_one_letter_code
_entity_poly.pdbx_strand_id
1 'polypeptide(L)'
;MEQNPVEQAYDESQIQVLEGLEAVRKRPGMYIGSTSGKGLHHLVWEIVDNSIDEALAGFCSEINVIIEKDNSITVKDNGRGIPVGIQEKMGRPAVEVIMTVLHAGGKFGGGGYKVSGGLHGVGASVVNALSTELEVFVHRDGNIYYQKYNKGVPSADLKIIGESEITGTITHFKPDGEIFKETLVYEYETLANRIRELAFLNRNIRITIEDKREGNEKRKEYHYEGGIKSYVEHLNRNKDVLFEEPIYIEGEKDGISVEVSLQYNGGYTGNIFSFANNINTHEGGTHEAGFKTALTRAINDYARKNGILKESESNLSGEDVREGIVAIVSVKHPDPQFEGQTKTKLGNSEVRTITDTVFADHFEKFLLENPSIARKIVDKGQMALRARIAAKKARELTRRKSALEVSSLPGKLADCSSKDPSISELFIVEGDSAGGSAKQGRDRHFQAILPLRGKILNVEKARLDRILSNNEVRSMITAIGTGIGDDYDISKARYQKIVIMTDADVDGAHIRTLLLTFFYRYMRKIVEAGYIYIAQPPLFKVQQGKKVEYAYNQNQLDGILASLPATPRPNIQRYKGLGEMNAEQLWDTTMDPSTRVLLQVSMDDAIEADETFEMLMGDKVEPRRNFIEENAVYVKNLDV
;
A
#
# COMPACT_ATOMS: atom_id res chain seq x y z
N MET A 1 27.47 -30.88 -12.11
CA MET A 1 27.01 -31.86 -11.11
C MET A 1 25.57 -32.19 -11.47
N GLU A 2 25.32 -33.34 -12.04
CA GLU A 2 23.98 -33.84 -12.33
C GLU A 2 23.26 -34.05 -10.99
N GLN A 3 22.17 -33.30 -10.76
CA GLN A 3 21.27 -33.58 -9.63
C GLN A 3 20.51 -34.86 -10.03
N ASN A 4 20.84 -35.95 -9.35
CA ASN A 4 20.00 -37.14 -9.39
C ASN A 4 18.59 -36.76 -8.90
N PRO A 5 17.53 -37.05 -9.66
CA PRO A 5 16.17 -36.91 -9.15
C PRO A 5 16.03 -37.82 -7.94
N VAL A 6 15.55 -37.26 -6.84
CA VAL A 6 15.19 -38.01 -5.64
C VAL A 6 14.06 -38.96 -6.04
N GLU A 7 14.36 -40.23 -6.29
CA GLU A 7 13.40 -41.32 -6.42
C GLU A 7 12.81 -41.63 -5.02
N GLN A 8 12.04 -40.70 -4.47
CA GLN A 8 11.06 -41.00 -3.45
C GLN A 8 9.73 -41.23 -4.17
N ALA A 9 9.25 -42.45 -4.15
CA ALA A 9 7.93 -42.78 -4.70
C ALA A 9 6.90 -41.88 -3.99
N TYR A 10 6.20 -41.04 -4.78
CA TYR A 10 5.10 -40.24 -4.27
C TYR A 10 3.90 -41.19 -4.08
N ASP A 11 3.65 -41.56 -2.83
CA ASP A 11 2.55 -42.45 -2.46
C ASP A 11 1.67 -41.81 -1.37
N GLU A 12 0.60 -42.51 -0.98
CA GLU A 12 -0.38 -42.07 0.00
C GLU A 12 0.23 -41.76 1.38
N SER A 13 1.38 -42.33 1.74
CA SER A 13 2.06 -42.07 3.02
C SER A 13 2.65 -40.65 3.10
N GLN A 14 2.84 -39.99 1.97
CA GLN A 14 3.35 -38.62 1.90
C GLN A 14 2.24 -37.57 1.94
N ILE A 15 0.97 -37.98 1.87
CA ILE A 15 -0.17 -37.09 2.01
C ILE A 15 -0.40 -36.82 3.49
N GLN A 16 -0.03 -35.59 3.92
CA GLN A 16 -0.27 -35.13 5.29
C GLN A 16 -1.59 -34.38 5.35
N VAL A 17 -2.50 -34.84 6.20
CA VAL A 17 -3.71 -34.11 6.57
C VAL A 17 -3.42 -33.27 7.80
N LEU A 18 -3.57 -31.95 7.67
CA LEU A 18 -3.42 -31.01 8.78
C LEU A 18 -4.79 -30.66 9.31
N GLU A 19 -5.03 -30.85 10.58
CA GLU A 19 -6.30 -30.54 11.23
C GLU A 19 -6.21 -29.28 12.11
N GLY A 20 -7.30 -28.50 12.15
CA GLY A 20 -7.46 -27.38 13.05
C GLY A 20 -6.37 -26.32 12.93
N LEU A 21 -5.90 -25.81 14.07
CA LEU A 21 -4.94 -24.71 14.15
C LEU A 21 -3.49 -25.12 13.81
N GLU A 22 -3.19 -26.43 13.74
CA GLU A 22 -1.89 -26.89 13.27
C GLU A 22 -1.62 -26.50 11.81
N ALA A 23 -2.66 -26.52 10.96
CA ALA A 23 -2.58 -26.08 9.58
C ALA A 23 -2.16 -24.59 9.49
N VAL A 24 -2.70 -23.74 10.37
CA VAL A 24 -2.35 -22.32 10.45
C VAL A 24 -0.86 -22.13 10.81
N ARG A 25 -0.37 -22.84 11.81
CA ARG A 25 1.04 -22.76 12.25
C ARG A 25 2.02 -23.28 11.19
N LYS A 26 1.66 -24.33 10.43
CA LYS A 26 2.51 -24.87 9.34
C LYS A 26 2.52 -23.99 8.08
N ARG A 27 1.43 -23.32 7.78
CA ARG A 27 1.26 -22.50 6.57
C ARG A 27 0.64 -21.14 6.88
N PRO A 28 1.26 -20.31 7.74
CA PRO A 28 0.70 -19.04 8.20
C PRO A 28 0.43 -18.08 7.03
N GLY A 29 1.27 -18.07 5.99
CA GLY A 29 1.11 -17.22 4.82
C GLY A 29 -0.23 -17.41 4.07
N MET A 30 -0.89 -18.57 4.19
CA MET A 30 -2.22 -18.80 3.61
C MET A 30 -3.32 -17.98 4.31
N TYR A 31 -3.11 -17.60 5.58
CA TYR A 31 -4.09 -16.92 6.42
C TYR A 31 -3.79 -15.43 6.62
N ILE A 32 -2.51 -15.07 6.75
CA ILE A 32 -2.07 -13.69 7.03
C ILE A 32 -1.20 -13.09 5.90
N GLY A 33 -1.10 -13.76 4.75
CA GLY A 33 -0.37 -13.32 3.57
C GLY A 33 1.15 -13.47 3.67
N SER A 34 1.77 -13.15 4.79
CA SER A 34 3.22 -13.30 5.02
C SER A 34 3.54 -13.49 6.49
N THR A 35 4.80 -13.84 6.82
CA THR A 35 5.34 -13.88 8.18
C THR A 35 6.34 -12.75 8.45
N SER A 36 6.38 -11.74 7.57
CA SER A 36 7.13 -10.50 7.75
C SER A 36 6.41 -9.53 8.69
N GLY A 37 6.94 -8.31 8.83
CA GLY A 37 6.27 -7.23 9.59
C GLY A 37 4.83 -6.98 9.16
N LYS A 38 4.50 -7.11 7.88
CA LYS A 38 3.12 -6.98 7.37
C LYS A 38 2.18 -8.03 7.96
N GLY A 39 2.57 -9.30 7.97
CA GLY A 39 1.78 -10.36 8.60
C GLY A 39 1.68 -10.21 10.12
N LEU A 40 2.74 -9.66 10.76
CA LEU A 40 2.70 -9.35 12.19
C LEU A 40 1.62 -8.31 12.51
N HIS A 41 1.56 -7.19 11.76
CA HIS A 41 0.53 -6.16 11.92
C HIS A 41 -0.87 -6.69 11.59
N HIS A 42 -0.98 -7.64 10.66
CA HIS A 42 -2.26 -8.26 10.28
C HIS A 42 -2.96 -8.94 11.47
N LEU A 43 -2.22 -9.49 12.43
CA LEU A 43 -2.80 -10.06 13.65
C LEU A 43 -3.61 -9.02 14.44
N VAL A 44 -3.13 -7.78 14.51
CA VAL A 44 -3.83 -6.69 15.18
C VAL A 44 -5.11 -6.35 14.44
N TRP A 45 -5.04 -6.27 13.12
CA TRP A 45 -6.20 -5.94 12.28
C TRP A 45 -7.32 -6.97 12.39
N GLU A 46 -7.00 -8.27 12.44
CA GLU A 46 -8.01 -9.32 12.62
C GLU A 46 -8.81 -9.17 13.93
N ILE A 47 -8.17 -8.74 15.01
CA ILE A 47 -8.86 -8.49 16.29
C ILE A 47 -9.63 -7.17 16.25
N VAL A 48 -9.04 -6.09 15.71
CA VAL A 48 -9.70 -4.78 15.59
C VAL A 48 -10.93 -4.88 14.67
N ASP A 49 -10.84 -5.60 13.55
CA ASP A 49 -11.95 -5.80 12.63
C ASP A 49 -13.14 -6.52 13.30
N ASN A 50 -12.91 -7.38 14.28
CA ASN A 50 -14.00 -7.96 15.07
C ASN A 50 -14.73 -6.90 15.93
N SER A 51 -14.01 -5.96 16.51
CA SER A 51 -14.59 -4.84 17.26
C SER A 51 -15.31 -3.85 16.32
N ILE A 52 -14.79 -3.64 15.11
CA ILE A 52 -15.45 -2.85 14.06
C ILE A 52 -16.75 -3.53 13.59
N ASP A 53 -16.80 -4.86 13.49
CA ASP A 53 -18.02 -5.58 13.15
C ASP A 53 -19.11 -5.39 14.24
N GLU A 54 -18.73 -5.35 15.53
CA GLU A 54 -19.65 -4.96 16.62
C GLU A 54 -20.17 -3.52 16.45
N ALA A 55 -19.31 -2.63 15.96
CA ALA A 55 -19.70 -1.24 15.71
C ALA A 55 -20.62 -1.12 14.48
N LEU A 56 -20.38 -1.85 13.41
CA LEU A 56 -21.28 -1.94 12.26
C LEU A 56 -22.64 -2.52 12.63
N ALA A 57 -22.67 -3.41 13.61
CA ALA A 57 -23.91 -3.94 14.17
C ALA A 57 -24.61 -2.94 15.14
N GLY A 58 -24.01 -1.81 15.44
CA GLY A 58 -24.55 -0.75 16.30
C GLY A 58 -24.33 -0.94 17.80
N PHE A 59 -23.44 -1.85 18.21
CA PHE A 59 -23.24 -2.20 19.61
C PHE A 59 -21.91 -1.74 20.21
N CYS A 60 -20.97 -1.23 19.38
CA CYS A 60 -19.68 -0.74 19.83
C CYS A 60 -19.49 0.71 19.41
N SER A 61 -19.03 1.56 20.32
CA SER A 61 -18.71 2.97 20.08
C SER A 61 -17.29 3.35 20.45
N GLU A 62 -16.57 2.48 21.16
CA GLU A 62 -15.21 2.75 21.62
C GLU A 62 -14.32 1.50 21.47
N ILE A 63 -13.15 1.71 20.87
CA ILE A 63 -12.12 0.68 20.67
C ILE A 63 -10.79 1.25 21.13
N ASN A 64 -10.06 0.50 21.96
CA ASN A 64 -8.73 0.87 22.44
C ASN A 64 -7.72 -0.19 22.00
N VAL A 65 -6.68 0.22 21.29
CA VAL A 65 -5.57 -0.62 20.84
C VAL A 65 -4.30 -0.19 21.56
N ILE A 66 -3.64 -1.11 22.23
CA ILE A 66 -2.49 -0.82 23.09
C ILE A 66 -1.33 -1.71 22.69
N ILE A 67 -0.18 -1.10 22.37
CA ILE A 67 1.11 -1.79 22.29
C ILE A 67 1.68 -1.76 23.71
N GLU A 68 1.76 -2.92 24.34
CA GLU A 68 2.22 -3.03 25.72
C GLU A 68 3.75 -2.92 25.84
N LYS A 69 4.27 -2.74 27.05
CA LYS A 69 5.71 -2.58 27.31
C LYS A 69 6.57 -3.72 26.79
N ASP A 70 6.04 -4.93 26.80
CA ASP A 70 6.73 -6.14 26.33
C ASP A 70 6.46 -6.42 24.83
N ASN A 71 5.88 -5.45 24.12
CA ASN A 71 5.51 -5.52 22.71
C ASN A 71 4.40 -6.55 22.42
N SER A 72 3.60 -6.94 23.40
CA SER A 72 2.31 -7.60 23.19
C SER A 72 1.22 -6.58 22.82
N ILE A 73 0.09 -7.05 22.35
CA ILE A 73 -1.04 -6.20 21.95
C ILE A 73 -2.25 -6.46 22.83
N THR A 74 -2.90 -5.39 23.25
CA THR A 74 -4.21 -5.44 23.89
C THR A 74 -5.21 -4.67 23.03
N VAL A 75 -6.31 -5.32 22.62
CA VAL A 75 -7.47 -4.67 21.98
C VAL A 75 -8.65 -4.79 22.90
N LYS A 76 -9.29 -3.66 23.20
CA LYS A 76 -10.47 -3.57 24.06
C LYS A 76 -11.58 -2.85 23.31
N ASP A 77 -12.78 -3.42 23.34
CA ASP A 77 -14.01 -2.79 22.86
C ASP A 77 -15.10 -2.74 23.93
N ASN A 78 -16.10 -1.90 23.70
CA ASN A 78 -17.30 -1.80 24.53
C ASN A 78 -18.54 -2.42 23.84
N GLY A 79 -18.34 -3.44 23.00
CA GLY A 79 -19.41 -4.18 22.32
C GLY A 79 -20.23 -5.07 23.26
N ARG A 80 -21.00 -5.99 22.69
CA ARG A 80 -21.85 -6.93 23.48
C ARG A 80 -21.06 -7.97 24.27
N GLY A 81 -19.76 -8.13 24.00
CA GLY A 81 -18.94 -9.24 24.48
C GLY A 81 -19.22 -10.54 23.71
N ILE A 82 -18.19 -11.31 23.45
CA ILE A 82 -18.28 -12.61 22.76
C ILE A 82 -19.24 -13.54 23.55
N PRO A 83 -20.14 -14.30 22.89
CA PRO A 83 -21.00 -15.26 23.59
C PRO A 83 -20.19 -16.29 24.40
N VAL A 84 -20.61 -16.54 25.64
CA VAL A 84 -19.94 -17.43 26.60
C VAL A 84 -20.68 -18.73 26.88
N GLY A 85 -21.96 -18.83 26.44
CA GLY A 85 -22.77 -20.04 26.55
C GLY A 85 -22.20 -21.22 25.79
N ILE A 86 -22.69 -22.43 26.12
CA ILE A 86 -22.25 -23.66 25.45
C ILE A 86 -22.78 -23.69 24.01
N GLN A 87 -21.91 -23.87 23.05
CA GLN A 87 -22.27 -24.10 21.66
C GLN A 87 -22.71 -25.59 21.50
N GLU A 88 -23.97 -25.81 21.17
CA GLU A 88 -24.61 -27.14 21.23
C GLU A 88 -23.87 -28.21 20.41
N LYS A 89 -23.41 -27.88 19.19
CA LYS A 89 -22.75 -28.85 18.30
C LYS A 89 -21.39 -29.29 18.81
N MET A 90 -20.65 -28.38 19.48
CA MET A 90 -19.27 -28.61 19.92
C MET A 90 -19.17 -29.00 21.40
N GLY A 91 -20.25 -28.76 22.20
CA GLY A 91 -20.26 -29.02 23.64
C GLY A 91 -19.25 -28.17 24.45
N ARG A 92 -18.79 -27.03 23.88
CA ARG A 92 -17.78 -26.13 24.48
C ARG A 92 -18.30 -24.70 24.52
N PRO A 93 -17.77 -23.82 25.40
CA PRO A 93 -18.14 -22.41 25.39
C PRO A 93 -17.92 -21.78 24.02
N ALA A 94 -18.85 -20.91 23.58
CA ALA A 94 -18.78 -20.30 22.25
C ALA A 94 -17.50 -19.48 22.06
N VAL A 95 -17.00 -18.79 23.09
CA VAL A 95 -15.73 -18.07 23.04
C VAL A 95 -14.57 -19.02 22.74
N GLU A 96 -14.52 -20.21 23.37
CA GLU A 96 -13.49 -21.21 23.11
C GLU A 96 -13.57 -21.73 21.67
N VAL A 97 -14.79 -21.97 21.18
CA VAL A 97 -15.01 -22.42 19.80
C VAL A 97 -14.49 -21.36 18.81
N ILE A 98 -14.79 -20.08 19.02
CA ILE A 98 -14.32 -18.97 18.17
C ILE A 98 -12.78 -18.86 18.18
N MET A 99 -12.16 -19.11 19.32
CA MET A 99 -10.71 -19.00 19.47
C MET A 99 -9.94 -20.24 18.99
N THR A 100 -10.59 -21.40 18.85
CA THR A 100 -9.87 -22.66 18.57
C THR A 100 -10.32 -23.40 17.32
N VAL A 101 -11.44 -23.03 16.71
CA VAL A 101 -11.99 -23.72 15.55
C VAL A 101 -12.00 -22.79 14.35
N LEU A 102 -11.42 -23.25 13.23
CA LEU A 102 -11.49 -22.52 11.97
C LEU A 102 -12.94 -22.58 11.42
N HIS A 103 -13.34 -21.51 10.74
CA HIS A 103 -14.67 -21.37 10.16
C HIS A 103 -15.80 -21.47 11.20
N ALA A 104 -15.54 -20.94 12.40
CA ALA A 104 -16.53 -20.83 13.46
C ALA A 104 -16.80 -19.34 13.77
N GLY A 105 -18.07 -18.95 13.89
CA GLY A 105 -18.45 -17.58 14.23
C GLY A 105 -19.91 -17.29 13.98
N GLY A 106 -20.42 -16.20 14.56
CA GLY A 106 -21.81 -15.73 14.43
C GLY A 106 -22.12 -15.00 13.11
N LYS A 107 -21.16 -14.97 12.17
CA LYS A 107 -21.26 -14.23 10.90
C LYS A 107 -21.74 -15.10 9.73
N PHE A 108 -21.93 -16.41 9.91
CA PHE A 108 -22.34 -17.37 8.87
C PHE A 108 -23.86 -17.61 8.74
N GLY A 109 -24.70 -16.99 9.55
CA GLY A 109 -26.09 -17.40 9.61
C GLY A 109 -27.13 -16.31 9.81
N GLY A 110 -26.84 -15.06 9.51
CA GLY A 110 -27.85 -14.00 9.40
C GLY A 110 -28.52 -13.52 10.69
N GLY A 111 -28.18 -14.05 11.85
CA GLY A 111 -28.86 -13.67 13.11
C GLY A 111 -28.19 -12.55 13.92
N GLY A 112 -26.88 -12.38 13.81
CA GLY A 112 -26.13 -11.46 14.68
C GLY A 112 -25.54 -10.23 13.99
N TYR A 113 -25.22 -10.35 12.71
CA TYR A 113 -24.57 -9.30 11.90
C TYR A 113 -25.21 -9.23 10.52
N LYS A 114 -25.78 -8.08 10.15
CA LYS A 114 -26.30 -7.85 8.78
C LYS A 114 -25.16 -7.60 7.80
N VAL A 115 -24.12 -6.96 8.26
CA VAL A 115 -22.91 -6.61 7.50
C VAL A 115 -21.71 -6.90 8.38
N SER A 116 -20.69 -7.54 7.83
CA SER A 116 -19.42 -7.76 8.53
C SER A 116 -18.24 -7.76 7.56
N GLY A 117 -17.06 -7.33 8.01
CA GLY A 117 -15.79 -7.47 7.30
C GLY A 117 -15.17 -8.84 7.46
N GLY A 118 -15.40 -9.49 8.60
CA GLY A 118 -14.94 -10.84 8.91
C GLY A 118 -15.81 -11.92 8.28
N LEU A 119 -15.48 -12.37 7.06
CA LEU A 119 -16.29 -13.29 6.27
C LEU A 119 -16.01 -14.77 6.54
N HIS A 120 -14.77 -15.10 6.91
CA HIS A 120 -14.31 -16.49 6.93
C HIS A 120 -14.36 -17.17 8.30
N GLY A 121 -14.65 -16.41 9.37
CA GLY A 121 -14.69 -16.94 10.74
C GLY A 121 -13.38 -17.57 11.20
N VAL A 122 -12.24 -16.98 10.78
CA VAL A 122 -10.90 -17.53 11.10
C VAL A 122 -10.01 -16.54 11.84
N GLY A 123 -10.29 -15.23 11.81
CA GLY A 123 -9.37 -14.21 12.31
C GLY A 123 -8.90 -14.44 13.74
N ALA A 124 -9.82 -14.57 14.70
CA ALA A 124 -9.47 -14.76 16.11
C ALA A 124 -8.70 -16.07 16.34
N SER A 125 -9.10 -17.16 15.71
CA SER A 125 -8.43 -18.46 15.83
C SER A 125 -7.04 -18.46 15.17
N VAL A 126 -6.85 -17.73 14.09
CA VAL A 126 -5.55 -17.53 13.44
C VAL A 126 -4.60 -16.73 14.35
N VAL A 127 -5.07 -15.62 14.95
CA VAL A 127 -4.27 -14.85 15.92
C VAL A 127 -3.87 -15.72 17.09
N ASN A 128 -4.79 -16.50 17.63
CA ASN A 128 -4.52 -17.45 18.71
C ASN A 128 -3.45 -18.48 18.32
N ALA A 129 -3.59 -19.10 17.15
CA ALA A 129 -2.64 -20.09 16.66
C ALA A 129 -1.22 -19.54 16.45
N LEU A 130 -1.09 -18.26 16.05
CA LEU A 130 0.18 -17.60 15.74
C LEU A 130 0.76 -16.80 16.92
N SER A 131 0.16 -16.92 18.11
CA SER A 131 0.62 -16.29 19.35
C SER A 131 1.21 -17.31 20.30
N THR A 132 2.24 -16.94 21.06
CA THR A 132 2.77 -17.77 22.17
C THR A 132 1.74 -17.88 23.27
N GLU A 133 1.05 -16.76 23.55
CA GLU A 133 -0.05 -16.71 24.51
C GLU A 133 -1.13 -15.74 23.99
N LEU A 134 -2.36 -16.07 24.30
CA LEU A 134 -3.53 -15.20 24.09
C LEU A 134 -4.44 -15.31 25.31
N GLU A 135 -4.93 -14.17 25.78
CA GLU A 135 -5.87 -14.07 26.87
C GLU A 135 -7.10 -13.30 26.41
N VAL A 136 -8.28 -13.82 26.72
CA VAL A 136 -9.54 -13.16 26.42
C VAL A 136 -10.33 -12.93 27.70
N PHE A 137 -10.79 -11.69 27.87
CA PHE A 137 -11.70 -11.28 28.91
C PHE A 137 -13.02 -10.84 28.27
N VAL A 138 -14.10 -11.43 28.66
CA VAL A 138 -15.42 -11.10 28.13
C VAL A 138 -16.29 -10.55 29.26
N HIS A 139 -16.67 -9.29 29.13
CA HIS A 139 -17.62 -8.61 30.01
C HIS A 139 -19.02 -8.81 29.45
N ARG A 140 -19.80 -9.69 30.07
CA ARG A 140 -21.13 -10.06 29.61
C ARG A 140 -21.98 -10.61 30.74
N ASP A 141 -23.29 -10.37 30.68
CA ASP A 141 -24.29 -10.92 31.60
C ASP A 141 -23.93 -10.68 33.08
N GLY A 142 -23.37 -9.51 33.40
CA GLY A 142 -22.99 -9.12 34.76
C GLY A 142 -21.66 -9.71 35.25
N ASN A 143 -20.95 -10.49 34.45
CA ASN A 143 -19.72 -11.17 34.83
C ASN A 143 -18.54 -10.86 33.93
N ILE A 144 -17.33 -11.10 34.45
CA ILE A 144 -16.09 -11.12 33.70
C ILE A 144 -15.67 -12.57 33.50
N TYR A 145 -15.74 -13.04 32.27
CA TYR A 145 -15.26 -14.38 31.88
C TYR A 145 -13.82 -14.26 31.36
N TYR A 146 -13.00 -15.24 31.70
CA TYR A 146 -11.59 -15.27 31.35
C TYR A 146 -11.19 -16.65 30.84
N GLN A 147 -10.42 -16.68 29.75
CA GLN A 147 -9.77 -17.87 29.26
C GLN A 147 -8.40 -17.51 28.66
N LYS A 148 -7.42 -18.38 28.90
CA LYS A 148 -6.05 -18.26 28.38
C LYS A 148 -5.73 -19.40 27.42
N TYR A 149 -4.95 -19.08 26.40
CA TYR A 149 -4.51 -20.01 25.35
C TYR A 149 -2.99 -19.91 25.18
N ASN A 150 -2.36 -21.04 24.84
CA ASN A 150 -0.95 -21.12 24.46
C ASN A 150 -0.88 -21.76 23.06
N LYS A 151 -0.33 -21.03 22.09
CA LYS A 151 -0.17 -21.51 20.70
C LYS A 151 -1.47 -22.14 20.13
N GLY A 152 -2.60 -21.52 20.40
CA GLY A 152 -3.90 -21.98 19.94
C GLY A 152 -4.63 -22.97 20.84
N VAL A 153 -3.98 -23.49 21.90
CA VAL A 153 -4.56 -24.50 22.79
C VAL A 153 -5.02 -23.85 24.10
N PRO A 154 -6.27 -24.07 24.56
CA PRO A 154 -6.71 -23.54 25.85
C PRO A 154 -5.87 -24.12 27.00
N SER A 155 -5.42 -23.25 27.91
CA SER A 155 -4.62 -23.64 29.07
C SER A 155 -5.47 -24.10 30.23
N ALA A 156 -6.73 -23.68 30.26
CA ALA A 156 -7.74 -24.02 31.27
C ALA A 156 -9.15 -23.74 30.72
N ASP A 157 -10.16 -24.27 31.38
CA ASP A 157 -11.55 -24.00 31.07
C ASP A 157 -11.89 -22.52 31.30
N LEU A 158 -12.95 -22.05 30.59
CA LEU A 158 -13.51 -20.72 30.78
C LEU A 158 -13.98 -20.56 32.23
N LYS A 159 -13.56 -19.47 32.89
CA LYS A 159 -13.93 -19.19 34.26
C LYS A 159 -14.42 -17.78 34.47
N ILE A 160 -15.31 -17.57 35.43
CA ILE A 160 -15.69 -16.26 35.93
C ILE A 160 -14.63 -15.80 36.92
N ILE A 161 -14.11 -14.59 36.72
CA ILE A 161 -13.07 -14.00 37.58
C ILE A 161 -13.53 -12.76 38.33
N GLY A 162 -14.73 -12.26 38.06
CA GLY A 162 -15.29 -11.08 38.70
C GLY A 162 -16.67 -10.73 38.16
N GLU A 163 -17.25 -9.66 38.72
CA GLU A 163 -18.47 -9.04 38.25
C GLU A 163 -18.16 -7.85 37.34
N SER A 164 -19.08 -7.49 36.44
CA SER A 164 -18.93 -6.37 35.51
C SER A 164 -20.24 -5.62 35.32
N GLU A 165 -20.19 -4.31 35.41
CA GLU A 165 -21.31 -3.43 35.08
C GLU A 165 -21.34 -3.01 33.62
N ILE A 166 -20.28 -3.33 32.85
CA ILE A 166 -20.13 -3.00 31.43
C ILE A 166 -20.12 -4.26 30.58
N THR A 167 -20.33 -4.09 29.27
CA THR A 167 -20.13 -5.13 28.28
C THR A 167 -18.93 -4.84 27.41
N GLY A 168 -18.35 -5.87 26.77
CA GLY A 168 -17.23 -5.72 25.85
C GLY A 168 -16.32 -6.93 25.83
N THR A 169 -15.31 -6.86 24.97
CA THR A 169 -14.27 -7.87 24.87
C THR A 169 -12.90 -7.22 25.01
N ILE A 170 -12.00 -7.88 25.75
CA ILE A 170 -10.57 -7.54 25.79
C ILE A 170 -9.82 -8.76 25.31
N THR A 171 -9.03 -8.59 24.26
CA THR A 171 -8.14 -9.62 23.74
C THR A 171 -6.71 -9.12 23.90
N HIS A 172 -5.91 -9.88 24.64
CA HIS A 172 -4.48 -9.64 24.80
C HIS A 172 -3.71 -10.79 24.17
N PHE A 173 -2.70 -10.50 23.33
CA PHE A 173 -1.93 -11.55 22.67
C PHE A 173 -0.47 -11.15 22.45
N LYS A 174 0.39 -12.16 22.43
CA LYS A 174 1.83 -12.04 22.17
C LYS A 174 2.22 -12.91 20.97
N PRO A 175 2.71 -12.33 19.86
CA PRO A 175 3.06 -13.08 18.67
C PRO A 175 4.18 -14.10 18.92
N ASP A 176 4.18 -15.20 18.15
CA ASP A 176 5.15 -16.28 18.30
C ASP A 176 6.40 -16.04 17.45
N GLY A 177 7.57 -15.86 18.10
CA GLY A 177 8.87 -15.69 17.44
C GLY A 177 9.35 -16.92 16.67
N GLU A 178 8.74 -18.10 16.86
CA GLU A 178 9.01 -19.26 16.01
C GLU A 178 8.40 -19.08 14.60
N ILE A 179 7.33 -18.27 14.48
CA ILE A 179 6.64 -17.97 13.23
C ILE A 179 7.21 -16.67 12.61
N PHE A 180 7.25 -15.59 13.39
CA PHE A 180 7.70 -14.27 12.94
C PHE A 180 9.20 -14.11 13.21
N LYS A 181 10.03 -14.58 12.27
CA LYS A 181 11.50 -14.62 12.44
C LYS A 181 12.20 -13.32 12.08
N GLU A 182 11.57 -12.48 11.24
CA GLU A 182 12.17 -11.22 10.78
C GLU A 182 12.07 -10.14 11.84
N THR A 183 10.88 -9.98 12.43
CA THR A 183 10.61 -8.99 13.46
C THR A 183 9.43 -9.41 14.33
N LEU A 184 9.49 -9.02 15.61
CA LEU A 184 8.35 -9.07 16.53
C LEU A 184 7.92 -7.66 16.95
N VAL A 185 8.60 -6.62 16.43
CA VAL A 185 8.35 -5.23 16.83
C VAL A 185 7.23 -4.63 15.99
N TYR A 186 6.18 -4.18 16.66
CA TYR A 186 5.10 -3.43 16.01
C TYR A 186 5.51 -2.00 15.69
N GLU A 187 5.16 -1.55 14.49
CA GLU A 187 5.33 -0.16 14.07
C GLU A 187 4.08 0.65 14.41
N TYR A 188 4.24 1.62 15.32
CA TYR A 188 3.13 2.43 15.79
C TYR A 188 2.41 3.16 14.65
N GLU A 189 3.15 3.80 13.73
CA GLU A 189 2.54 4.60 12.66
C GLU A 189 1.77 3.70 11.68
N THR A 190 2.24 2.50 11.38
CA THR A 190 1.52 1.52 10.55
C THR A 190 0.17 1.15 11.16
N LEU A 191 0.12 0.88 12.46
CA LEU A 191 -1.14 0.61 13.17
C LEU A 191 -2.01 1.87 13.26
N ALA A 192 -1.43 3.02 13.57
CA ALA A 192 -2.14 4.29 13.73
C ALA A 192 -2.82 4.73 12.42
N ASN A 193 -2.18 4.55 11.27
CA ASN A 193 -2.73 4.88 9.96
C ASN A 193 -3.98 4.03 9.65
N ARG A 194 -3.91 2.72 9.85
CA ARG A 194 -5.08 1.85 9.63
C ARG A 194 -6.22 2.15 10.61
N ILE A 195 -5.91 2.43 11.86
CA ILE A 195 -6.90 2.81 12.87
C ILE A 195 -7.58 4.13 12.51
N ARG A 196 -6.82 5.11 12.02
CA ARG A 196 -7.35 6.38 11.51
C ARG A 196 -8.30 6.17 10.32
N GLU A 197 -7.92 5.31 9.37
CA GLU A 197 -8.77 4.93 8.24
C GLU A 197 -10.09 4.32 8.71
N LEU A 198 -10.04 3.35 9.63
CA LEU A 198 -11.23 2.73 10.20
C LEU A 198 -12.14 3.73 10.92
N ALA A 199 -11.56 4.71 11.62
CA ALA A 199 -12.32 5.77 12.26
C ALA A 199 -13.03 6.70 11.26
N PHE A 200 -12.42 6.98 10.10
CA PHE A 200 -13.08 7.71 9.02
C PHE A 200 -14.21 6.92 8.35
N LEU A 201 -14.04 5.62 8.17
CA LEU A 201 -15.04 4.75 7.53
C LEU A 201 -16.25 4.47 8.41
N ASN A 202 -16.13 4.68 9.73
CA ASN A 202 -17.18 4.39 10.69
C ASN A 202 -17.50 5.63 11.54
N ARG A 203 -18.55 6.35 11.14
CA ARG A 203 -19.00 7.54 11.88
C ARG A 203 -19.25 7.20 13.34
N ASN A 204 -18.97 8.16 14.23
CA ASN A 204 -19.25 8.08 15.65
C ASN A 204 -18.48 7.01 16.45
N ILE A 205 -17.56 6.26 15.82
CA ILE A 205 -16.65 5.41 16.57
C ILE A 205 -15.48 6.23 17.06
N ARG A 206 -15.11 6.01 18.32
CA ARG A 206 -13.87 6.50 18.92
C ARG A 206 -12.85 5.37 18.95
N ILE A 207 -11.73 5.54 18.30
CA ILE A 207 -10.65 4.55 18.33
C ILE A 207 -9.39 5.21 18.88
N THR A 208 -8.84 4.64 19.94
CA THR A 208 -7.58 5.10 20.54
C THR A 208 -6.48 4.10 20.26
N ILE A 209 -5.30 4.58 19.92
CA ILE A 209 -4.08 3.78 19.90
C ILE A 209 -3.07 4.34 20.89
N GLU A 210 -2.49 3.46 21.70
CA GLU A 210 -1.50 3.80 22.72
C GLU A 210 -0.25 2.90 22.58
N ASP A 211 0.93 3.51 22.58
CA ASP A 211 2.21 2.80 22.69
C ASP A 211 2.76 3.04 24.10
N LYS A 212 2.93 1.97 24.88
CA LYS A 212 3.45 2.01 26.25
C LYS A 212 4.92 1.57 26.33
N ARG A 213 5.57 1.34 25.21
CA ARG A 213 6.98 0.92 25.20
C ARG A 213 7.87 2.07 25.66
N GLU A 214 8.83 1.76 26.51
CA GLU A 214 9.74 2.74 27.09
C GLU A 214 10.51 3.51 26.01
N GLY A 215 10.46 4.85 26.09
CA GLY A 215 11.06 5.77 25.10
C GLY A 215 10.27 5.96 23.80
N ASN A 216 9.10 5.31 23.65
CA ASN A 216 8.22 5.45 22.49
C ASN A 216 6.77 5.79 22.87
N GLU A 217 6.54 6.22 24.12
CA GLU A 217 5.21 6.45 24.65
C GLU A 217 4.46 7.50 23.80
N LYS A 218 3.38 7.04 23.20
CA LYS A 218 2.50 7.85 22.34
C LYS A 218 1.06 7.44 22.56
N ARG A 219 0.15 8.40 22.45
CA ARG A 219 -1.28 8.14 22.44
C ARG A 219 -1.96 9.05 21.42
N LYS A 220 -2.81 8.47 20.56
CA LYS A 220 -3.68 9.21 19.65
C LYS A 220 -5.10 8.68 19.73
N GLU A 221 -6.06 9.58 19.65
CA GLU A 221 -7.48 9.30 19.58
C GLU A 221 -8.00 9.76 18.22
N TYR A 222 -8.78 8.92 17.56
CA TYR A 222 -9.42 9.21 16.29
C TYR A 222 -10.93 9.10 16.43
N HIS A 223 -11.62 10.18 16.08
CA HIS A 223 -13.08 10.27 16.12
C HIS A 223 -13.53 11.27 15.05
N TYR A 224 -14.30 10.82 14.05
CA TYR A 224 -14.69 11.62 12.91
C TYR A 224 -16.21 11.55 12.68
N GLU A 225 -16.94 12.55 13.13
CA GLU A 225 -18.41 12.63 12.98
C GLU A 225 -18.83 12.73 11.50
N GLY A 226 -18.02 13.39 10.66
CA GLY A 226 -18.28 13.53 9.24
C GLY A 226 -17.99 12.27 8.41
N GLY A 227 -17.40 11.22 9.00
CA GLY A 227 -17.12 9.96 8.33
C GLY A 227 -16.26 10.14 7.08
N ILE A 228 -16.66 9.53 5.93
CA ILE A 228 -15.91 9.61 4.68
C ILE A 228 -15.88 11.03 4.06
N LYS A 229 -16.78 11.95 4.44
CA LYS A 229 -16.68 13.37 4.07
C LYS A 229 -15.42 13.97 4.69
N SER A 230 -15.22 13.78 6.00
CA SER A 230 -14.01 14.23 6.69
C SER A 230 -12.75 13.53 6.18
N TYR A 231 -12.89 12.30 5.68
CA TYR A 231 -11.76 11.60 5.05
C TYR A 231 -11.30 12.29 3.77
N VAL A 232 -12.23 12.67 2.88
CA VAL A 232 -11.91 13.43 1.66
C VAL A 232 -11.31 14.80 1.99
N GLU A 233 -11.82 15.50 3.00
CA GLU A 233 -11.23 16.76 3.51
C GLU A 233 -9.79 16.54 3.97
N HIS A 234 -9.54 15.47 4.73
CA HIS A 234 -8.21 15.10 5.21
C HIS A 234 -7.24 14.83 4.05
N LEU A 235 -7.65 14.07 3.03
CA LEU A 235 -6.84 13.75 1.86
C LEU A 235 -6.55 14.99 0.98
N ASN A 236 -7.41 16.00 1.05
CA ASN A 236 -7.25 17.26 0.31
C ASN A 236 -6.63 18.41 1.13
N ARG A 237 -6.30 18.19 2.43
CA ARG A 237 -5.82 19.27 3.34
C ARG A 237 -4.61 20.04 2.80
N ASN A 238 -3.78 19.39 1.99
CA ASN A 238 -2.59 19.97 1.38
C ASN A 238 -2.77 20.38 -0.07
N LYS A 239 -4.00 20.27 -0.64
CA LYS A 239 -4.30 20.55 -2.05
C LYS A 239 -5.15 21.82 -2.18
N ASP A 240 -5.11 22.44 -3.36
CA ASP A 240 -5.93 23.61 -3.66
C ASP A 240 -7.27 23.10 -4.20
N VAL A 241 -8.29 23.07 -3.35
CA VAL A 241 -9.61 22.55 -3.68
C VAL A 241 -10.41 23.54 -4.55
N LEU A 242 -11.18 23.01 -5.49
CA LEU A 242 -12.04 23.82 -6.38
C LEU A 242 -13.29 24.36 -5.67
N PHE A 243 -13.73 23.71 -4.62
CA PHE A 243 -14.86 24.08 -3.76
C PHE A 243 -14.61 23.57 -2.35
N GLU A 244 -15.13 24.29 -1.34
CA GLU A 244 -14.76 24.10 0.07
C GLU A 244 -15.25 22.76 0.64
N GLU A 245 -16.54 22.43 0.45
CA GLU A 245 -17.13 21.23 1.04
C GLU A 245 -17.13 20.05 0.05
N PRO A 246 -16.64 18.85 0.47
CA PRO A 246 -16.79 17.65 -0.33
C PRO A 246 -18.26 17.32 -0.60
N ILE A 247 -18.54 16.84 -1.81
CA ILE A 247 -19.84 16.28 -2.17
C ILE A 247 -19.99 14.95 -1.46
N TYR A 248 -21.12 14.76 -0.78
CA TYR A 248 -21.46 13.54 -0.07
C TYR A 248 -22.77 12.96 -0.57
N ILE A 249 -22.77 11.67 -0.88
CA ILE A 249 -23.90 10.91 -1.40
C ILE A 249 -24.01 9.61 -0.62
N GLU A 250 -25.22 9.33 -0.16
CA GLU A 250 -25.56 8.10 0.56
C GLU A 250 -26.89 7.56 0.04
N GLY A 251 -27.00 6.24 -0.08
CA GLY A 251 -28.24 5.58 -0.43
C GLY A 251 -28.16 4.07 -0.24
N GLU A 252 -29.33 3.44 -0.18
CA GLU A 252 -29.46 2.00 -0.04
C GLU A 252 -30.38 1.45 -1.12
N LYS A 253 -29.99 0.32 -1.69
CA LYS A 253 -30.81 -0.41 -2.66
C LYS A 253 -30.55 -1.90 -2.54
N ASP A 254 -31.61 -2.68 -2.49
CA ASP A 254 -31.57 -4.16 -2.38
C ASP A 254 -30.75 -4.66 -1.17
N GLY A 255 -30.78 -3.89 -0.05
CA GLY A 255 -30.04 -4.22 1.17
C GLY A 255 -28.54 -3.90 1.10
N ILE A 256 -28.08 -3.24 0.03
CA ILE A 256 -26.72 -2.79 -0.15
C ILE A 256 -26.66 -1.29 0.07
N SER A 257 -25.88 -0.84 1.06
CA SER A 257 -25.63 0.57 1.31
C SER A 257 -24.44 1.05 0.49
N VAL A 258 -24.58 2.24 -0.12
CA VAL A 258 -23.54 2.90 -0.91
C VAL A 258 -23.31 4.30 -0.34
N GLU A 259 -22.08 4.59 0.04
CA GLU A 259 -21.63 5.91 0.46
C GLU A 259 -20.51 6.37 -0.48
N VAL A 260 -20.61 7.58 -0.99
CA VAL A 260 -19.58 8.20 -1.82
C VAL A 260 -19.32 9.62 -1.33
N SER A 261 -18.07 9.96 -1.10
CA SER A 261 -17.64 11.34 -0.92
C SER A 261 -16.58 11.69 -1.94
N LEU A 262 -16.67 12.90 -2.52
CA LEU A 262 -15.71 13.35 -3.54
C LEU A 262 -15.50 14.87 -3.50
N GLN A 263 -14.29 15.28 -3.90
CA GLN A 263 -13.93 16.69 -4.05
C GLN A 263 -12.89 16.83 -5.16
N TYR A 264 -12.93 17.94 -5.89
CA TYR A 264 -11.94 18.24 -6.91
C TYR A 264 -10.92 19.26 -6.42
N ASN A 265 -9.68 19.11 -6.87
CA ASN A 265 -8.56 20.01 -6.58
C ASN A 265 -7.81 20.43 -7.88
N GLY A 266 -6.83 21.31 -7.73
CA GLY A 266 -6.03 21.82 -8.84
C GLY A 266 -5.04 20.80 -9.43
N GLY A 267 -4.81 19.66 -8.77
CA GLY A 267 -3.87 18.63 -9.19
C GLY A 267 -4.22 17.94 -10.52
N TYR A 268 -3.33 17.10 -11.00
CA TYR A 268 -3.44 16.42 -12.30
C TYR A 268 -3.72 14.93 -12.18
N THR A 269 -3.61 14.37 -10.99
CA THR A 269 -3.89 12.96 -10.69
C THR A 269 -5.28 12.80 -10.08
N GLY A 270 -5.95 11.69 -10.38
CA GLY A 270 -7.22 11.33 -9.75
C GLY A 270 -7.02 10.18 -8.77
N ASN A 271 -7.38 10.38 -7.50
CA ASN A 271 -7.26 9.41 -6.43
C ASN A 271 -8.64 8.93 -6.02
N ILE A 272 -8.93 7.67 -6.29
CA ILE A 272 -10.18 7.02 -5.90
C ILE A 272 -9.80 5.84 -5.01
N PHE A 273 -10.30 5.87 -3.78
CA PHE A 273 -10.12 4.79 -2.81
C PHE A 273 -11.46 4.11 -2.58
N SER A 274 -11.47 2.80 -2.71
CA SER A 274 -12.69 2.03 -2.65
C SER A 274 -12.67 0.99 -1.52
N PHE A 275 -13.81 0.83 -0.85
CA PHE A 275 -13.97 -0.02 0.32
C PHE A 275 -15.23 -0.87 0.20
N ALA A 276 -15.15 -2.11 0.65
CA ALA A 276 -16.29 -2.99 0.82
C ALA A 276 -16.27 -3.56 2.24
N ASN A 277 -17.32 -3.31 3.04
CA ASN A 277 -17.40 -3.66 4.46
C ASN A 277 -16.14 -3.22 5.25
N ASN A 278 -15.70 -1.98 5.04
CA ASN A 278 -14.48 -1.36 5.62
C ASN A 278 -13.14 -1.98 5.18
N ILE A 279 -13.16 -2.92 4.24
CA ILE A 279 -11.95 -3.53 3.67
C ILE A 279 -11.53 -2.69 2.46
N ASN A 280 -10.26 -2.27 2.43
CA ASN A 280 -9.69 -1.53 1.32
C ASN A 280 -9.53 -2.44 0.10
N THR A 281 -10.25 -2.12 -0.98
CA THR A 281 -10.18 -2.84 -2.25
C THR A 281 -9.23 -2.13 -3.20
N HIS A 282 -7.92 -2.21 -2.93
CA HIS A 282 -6.92 -1.44 -3.66
C HIS A 282 -6.80 -1.80 -5.16
N GLU A 283 -7.29 -2.96 -5.58
CA GLU A 283 -7.46 -3.33 -6.99
C GLU A 283 -8.83 -2.93 -7.54
N GLY A 284 -9.63 -2.18 -6.75
CA GLY A 284 -10.95 -1.72 -7.12
C GLY A 284 -12.03 -2.80 -7.00
N GLY A 285 -12.93 -2.82 -7.97
CA GLY A 285 -14.03 -3.78 -8.01
C GLY A 285 -15.26 -3.21 -8.69
N THR A 286 -16.36 -3.92 -8.56
CA THR A 286 -17.64 -3.59 -9.22
C THR A 286 -18.23 -2.26 -8.74
N HIS A 287 -18.10 -1.93 -7.45
CA HIS A 287 -18.53 -0.65 -6.86
C HIS A 287 -17.76 0.54 -7.45
N GLU A 288 -16.44 0.44 -7.54
CA GLU A 288 -15.61 1.48 -8.13
C GLU A 288 -15.89 1.63 -9.63
N ALA A 289 -16.09 0.52 -10.34
CA ALA A 289 -16.45 0.53 -11.75
C ALA A 289 -17.82 1.21 -11.98
N GLY A 290 -18.81 0.93 -11.12
CA GLY A 290 -20.12 1.59 -11.13
C GLY A 290 -20.00 3.10 -10.93
N PHE A 291 -19.28 3.52 -9.90
CA PHE A 291 -19.00 4.93 -9.61
C PHE A 291 -18.34 5.65 -10.79
N LYS A 292 -17.25 5.10 -11.35
CA LYS A 292 -16.51 5.69 -12.48
C LYS A 292 -17.38 5.85 -13.72
N THR A 293 -18.25 4.89 -13.98
CA THR A 293 -19.19 4.93 -15.12
C THR A 293 -20.23 6.03 -14.91
N ALA A 294 -20.88 6.05 -13.76
CA ALA A 294 -21.90 7.03 -13.41
C ALA A 294 -21.37 8.47 -13.39
N LEU A 295 -20.20 8.68 -12.78
CA LEU A 295 -19.53 9.99 -12.72
C LEU A 295 -19.29 10.55 -14.13
N THR A 296 -18.71 9.71 -15.01
CA THR A 296 -18.41 10.13 -16.39
C THR A 296 -19.66 10.46 -17.17
N ARG A 297 -20.71 9.65 -17.05
CA ARG A 297 -22.00 9.87 -17.71
C ARG A 297 -22.67 11.14 -17.20
N ALA A 298 -22.84 11.30 -15.90
CA ALA A 298 -23.55 12.42 -15.30
C ALA A 298 -22.90 13.78 -15.65
N ILE A 299 -21.57 13.87 -15.63
CA ILE A 299 -20.84 15.10 -15.99
C ILE A 299 -21.03 15.42 -17.48
N ASN A 300 -20.93 14.45 -18.39
CA ASN A 300 -21.16 14.67 -19.81
C ASN A 300 -22.59 15.08 -20.10
N ASP A 301 -23.58 14.42 -19.50
CA ASP A 301 -25.01 14.73 -19.69
C ASP A 301 -25.32 16.13 -19.17
N TYR A 302 -24.81 16.52 -18.01
CA TYR A 302 -24.93 17.87 -17.48
C TYR A 302 -24.31 18.91 -18.44
N ALA A 303 -23.08 18.66 -18.88
CA ALA A 303 -22.34 19.57 -19.75
C ALA A 303 -23.04 19.78 -21.11
N ARG A 304 -23.64 18.72 -21.67
CA ARG A 304 -24.43 18.76 -22.90
C ARG A 304 -25.75 19.52 -22.71
N LYS A 305 -26.55 19.14 -21.71
CA LYS A 305 -27.85 19.74 -21.41
C LYS A 305 -27.74 21.24 -21.13
N ASN A 306 -26.64 21.70 -20.55
CA ASN A 306 -26.42 23.10 -20.21
C ASN A 306 -25.57 23.86 -21.26
N GLY A 307 -25.30 23.26 -22.43
CA GLY A 307 -24.57 23.90 -23.53
C GLY A 307 -23.10 24.23 -23.23
N ILE A 308 -22.50 23.61 -22.21
CA ILE A 308 -21.08 23.80 -21.87
C ILE A 308 -20.21 23.04 -22.87
N LEU A 309 -20.64 21.83 -23.26
CA LEU A 309 -20.08 21.05 -24.37
C LEU A 309 -20.97 21.23 -25.61
N LYS A 310 -20.39 21.71 -26.71
CA LYS A 310 -21.08 21.84 -27.99
C LYS A 310 -21.31 20.47 -28.63
N GLU A 311 -22.33 20.34 -29.47
CA GLU A 311 -22.60 19.07 -30.19
C GLU A 311 -21.44 18.60 -31.05
N SER A 312 -20.64 19.53 -31.59
CA SER A 312 -19.43 19.22 -32.38
C SER A 312 -18.23 18.78 -31.57
N GLU A 313 -18.24 18.94 -30.25
CA GLU A 313 -17.15 18.54 -29.36
C GLU A 313 -17.32 17.10 -28.90
N SER A 314 -16.23 16.37 -28.75
CA SER A 314 -16.26 15.02 -28.18
C SER A 314 -16.59 15.04 -26.68
N ASN A 315 -17.21 13.97 -26.19
CA ASN A 315 -17.43 13.81 -24.77
C ASN A 315 -16.09 13.73 -24.00
N LEU A 316 -16.13 14.15 -22.74
CA LEU A 316 -15.04 13.94 -21.81
C LEU A 316 -14.86 12.43 -21.57
N SER A 317 -13.64 11.94 -21.66
CA SER A 317 -13.32 10.56 -21.29
C SER A 317 -13.35 10.39 -19.77
N GLY A 318 -13.35 9.13 -19.31
CA GLY A 318 -13.24 8.86 -17.89
C GLY A 318 -11.97 9.44 -17.25
N GLU A 319 -10.84 9.47 -17.96
CA GLU A 319 -9.60 10.11 -17.48
C GLU A 319 -9.75 11.62 -17.34
N ASP A 320 -10.35 12.29 -18.34
CA ASP A 320 -10.57 13.73 -18.30
C ASP A 320 -11.44 14.15 -17.10
N VAL A 321 -12.47 13.34 -16.81
CA VAL A 321 -13.40 13.58 -15.71
C VAL A 321 -12.76 13.32 -14.33
N ARG A 322 -11.81 12.41 -14.26
CA ARG A 322 -11.15 12.05 -12.99
C ARG A 322 -9.89 12.84 -12.70
N GLU A 323 -9.44 13.73 -13.58
CA GLU A 323 -8.29 14.61 -13.28
C GLU A 323 -8.59 15.52 -12.08
N GLY A 324 -7.75 15.45 -11.05
CA GLY A 324 -7.86 16.26 -9.84
C GLY A 324 -8.95 15.84 -8.87
N ILE A 325 -9.59 14.67 -9.06
CA ILE A 325 -10.57 14.14 -8.10
C ILE A 325 -9.88 13.44 -6.93
N VAL A 326 -10.42 13.62 -5.73
CA VAL A 326 -10.23 12.74 -4.58
C VAL A 326 -11.61 12.19 -4.21
N ALA A 327 -11.75 10.87 -4.22
CA ALA A 327 -13.03 10.23 -3.91
C ALA A 327 -12.85 8.99 -3.02
N ILE A 328 -13.78 8.81 -2.09
CA ILE A 328 -13.97 7.60 -1.30
C ILE A 328 -15.27 6.96 -1.76
N VAL A 329 -15.21 5.68 -2.11
CA VAL A 329 -16.38 4.87 -2.48
C VAL A 329 -16.47 3.71 -1.49
N SER A 330 -17.46 3.71 -0.62
CA SER A 330 -17.67 2.71 0.41
C SER A 330 -19.01 2.01 0.20
N VAL A 331 -18.99 0.68 0.16
CA VAL A 331 -20.20 -0.12 0.08
C VAL A 331 -20.27 -1.08 1.27
N LYS A 332 -21.50 -1.29 1.79
CA LYS A 332 -21.79 -2.29 2.80
C LYS A 332 -22.71 -3.34 2.19
N HIS A 333 -22.20 -4.55 2.09
CA HIS A 333 -22.88 -5.69 1.46
C HIS A 333 -23.06 -6.82 2.46
N PRO A 334 -24.24 -7.45 2.56
CA PRO A 334 -24.46 -8.55 3.50
C PRO A 334 -23.63 -9.81 3.18
N ASP A 335 -23.33 -10.07 1.91
CA ASP A 335 -22.55 -11.23 1.46
C ASP A 335 -21.54 -10.79 0.37
N PRO A 336 -20.44 -10.07 0.73
CA PRO A 336 -19.48 -9.59 -0.25
C PRO A 336 -18.59 -10.74 -0.76
N GLN A 337 -18.41 -10.79 -2.08
CA GLN A 337 -17.54 -11.73 -2.77
C GLN A 337 -16.28 -11.01 -3.25
N PHE A 338 -15.14 -11.48 -2.81
CA PHE A 338 -13.86 -10.89 -3.19
C PHE A 338 -13.08 -11.83 -4.11
N GLU A 339 -12.28 -11.24 -5.01
CA GLU A 339 -11.29 -11.99 -5.77
C GLU A 339 -10.09 -12.30 -4.85
N GLY A 340 -9.95 -13.57 -4.44
CA GLY A 340 -8.84 -14.06 -3.62
C GLY A 340 -8.98 -13.81 -2.11
N GLN A 341 -8.09 -14.45 -1.34
CA GLN A 341 -8.07 -14.42 0.12
C GLN A 341 -7.68 -13.04 0.69
N THR A 342 -6.90 -12.27 -0.04
CA THR A 342 -6.43 -10.93 0.38
C THR A 342 -7.50 -9.84 0.24
N LYS A 343 -8.69 -10.18 -0.29
CA LYS A 343 -9.87 -9.29 -0.41
C LYS A 343 -9.59 -7.97 -1.15
N THR A 344 -8.68 -8.00 -2.12
CA THR A 344 -8.18 -6.79 -2.81
C THR A 344 -9.16 -6.19 -3.81
N LYS A 345 -10.15 -7.00 -4.28
CA LYS A 345 -11.09 -6.59 -5.30
C LYS A 345 -12.48 -7.18 -5.05
N LEU A 346 -13.51 -6.34 -5.12
CA LEU A 346 -14.92 -6.77 -4.98
C LEU A 346 -15.46 -7.33 -6.30
N GLY A 347 -16.04 -8.54 -6.25
CA GLY A 347 -16.52 -9.28 -7.42
C GLY A 347 -18.03 -9.23 -7.67
N ASN A 348 -18.85 -8.93 -6.67
CA ASN A 348 -20.33 -8.92 -6.77
C ASN A 348 -20.82 -8.08 -7.97
N SER A 349 -21.42 -8.72 -8.98
CA SER A 349 -21.82 -8.05 -10.23
C SER A 349 -22.94 -7.01 -10.04
N GLU A 350 -23.88 -7.29 -9.14
CA GLU A 350 -25.03 -6.42 -8.81
C GLU A 350 -24.60 -5.08 -8.22
N VAL A 351 -23.52 -5.07 -7.46
CA VAL A 351 -22.99 -3.86 -6.81
C VAL A 351 -22.61 -2.78 -7.83
N ARG A 352 -22.17 -3.16 -9.03
CA ARG A 352 -21.86 -2.21 -10.09
C ARG A 352 -23.09 -1.37 -10.47
N THR A 353 -24.21 -2.03 -10.71
CA THR A 353 -25.46 -1.37 -11.12
C THR A 353 -26.06 -0.57 -9.97
N ILE A 354 -25.99 -1.09 -8.75
CA ILE A 354 -26.52 -0.42 -7.57
C ILE A 354 -25.73 0.87 -7.30
N THR A 355 -24.39 0.79 -7.30
CA THR A 355 -23.54 1.97 -7.10
C THR A 355 -23.73 3.00 -8.21
N ASP A 356 -23.82 2.56 -9.48
CA ASP A 356 -24.10 3.45 -10.63
C ASP A 356 -25.42 4.17 -10.42
N THR A 357 -26.51 3.47 -10.09
CA THR A 357 -27.84 4.07 -9.92
C THR A 357 -27.87 5.04 -8.74
N VAL A 358 -27.47 4.59 -7.55
CA VAL A 358 -27.51 5.42 -6.33
C VAL A 358 -26.68 6.68 -6.50
N PHE A 359 -25.48 6.56 -7.05
CA PHE A 359 -24.61 7.71 -7.26
C PHE A 359 -25.17 8.66 -8.32
N ALA A 360 -25.59 8.16 -9.49
CA ALA A 360 -26.08 9.00 -10.58
C ALA A 360 -27.30 9.83 -10.17
N ASP A 361 -28.30 9.21 -9.54
CA ASP A 361 -29.55 9.87 -9.15
C ASP A 361 -29.30 11.08 -8.23
N HIS A 362 -28.40 10.93 -7.26
CA HIS A 362 -28.08 12.00 -6.31
C HIS A 362 -27.10 13.02 -6.89
N PHE A 363 -26.12 12.56 -7.67
CA PHE A 363 -25.10 13.44 -8.24
C PHE A 363 -25.67 14.34 -9.34
N GLU A 364 -26.56 13.83 -10.21
CA GLU A 364 -27.26 14.63 -11.21
C GLU A 364 -28.08 15.74 -10.55
N LYS A 365 -28.80 15.43 -9.46
CA LYS A 365 -29.52 16.41 -8.67
C LYS A 365 -28.58 17.47 -8.08
N PHE A 366 -27.47 17.02 -7.47
CA PHE A 366 -26.47 17.93 -6.92
C PHE A 366 -25.93 18.92 -7.97
N LEU A 367 -25.59 18.44 -9.17
CA LEU A 367 -25.08 19.29 -10.25
C LEU A 367 -26.10 20.35 -10.67
N LEU A 368 -27.40 20.03 -10.69
CA LEU A 368 -28.45 20.96 -10.99
C LEU A 368 -28.68 22.00 -9.89
N GLU A 369 -28.57 21.60 -8.64
CA GLU A 369 -28.71 22.47 -7.46
C GLU A 369 -27.48 23.37 -7.25
N ASN A 370 -26.30 22.96 -7.75
CA ASN A 370 -25.02 23.65 -7.54
C ASN A 370 -24.31 24.01 -8.88
N PRO A 371 -24.90 24.86 -9.74
CA PRO A 371 -24.40 25.11 -11.10
C PRO A 371 -22.98 25.73 -11.11
N SER A 372 -22.59 26.48 -10.09
CA SER A 372 -21.25 27.04 -9.98
C SER A 372 -20.18 25.98 -9.75
N ILE A 373 -20.47 24.98 -8.91
CA ILE A 373 -19.58 23.83 -8.65
C ILE A 373 -19.54 22.93 -9.88
N ALA A 374 -20.71 22.63 -10.45
CA ALA A 374 -20.82 21.84 -11.66
C ALA A 374 -20.00 22.43 -12.82
N ARG A 375 -20.04 23.76 -12.97
CA ARG A 375 -19.23 24.47 -13.98
C ARG A 375 -17.73 24.28 -13.74
N LYS A 376 -17.25 24.42 -12.50
CA LYS A 376 -15.84 24.21 -12.15
C LYS A 376 -15.38 22.77 -12.47
N ILE A 377 -16.22 21.77 -12.18
CA ILE A 377 -15.94 20.35 -12.48
C ILE A 377 -15.83 20.13 -13.99
N VAL A 378 -16.79 20.64 -14.79
CA VAL A 378 -16.76 20.51 -16.25
C VAL A 378 -15.56 21.24 -16.86
N ASP A 379 -15.25 22.46 -16.40
CA ASP A 379 -14.11 23.25 -16.89
C ASP A 379 -12.78 22.53 -16.60
N LYS A 380 -12.66 21.88 -15.43
CA LYS A 380 -11.49 21.04 -15.09
C LYS A 380 -11.34 19.86 -16.08
N GLY A 381 -12.44 19.13 -16.35
CA GLY A 381 -12.45 18.04 -17.34
C GLY A 381 -12.14 18.52 -18.77
N GLN A 382 -12.63 19.70 -19.19
CA GLN A 382 -12.28 20.28 -20.50
C GLN A 382 -10.79 20.65 -20.58
N MET A 383 -10.19 21.15 -19.50
CA MET A 383 -8.75 21.41 -19.47
C MET A 383 -7.94 20.12 -19.58
N ALA A 384 -8.36 19.05 -18.90
CA ALA A 384 -7.76 17.73 -19.02
C ALA A 384 -7.86 17.17 -20.45
N LEU A 385 -9.05 17.25 -21.09
CA LEU A 385 -9.25 16.85 -22.47
C LEU A 385 -8.29 17.57 -23.43
N ARG A 386 -8.17 18.90 -23.30
CA ARG A 386 -7.24 19.69 -24.14
C ARG A 386 -5.79 19.24 -23.95
N ALA A 387 -5.37 18.99 -22.72
CA ALA A 387 -4.04 18.49 -22.42
C ALA A 387 -3.80 17.10 -23.02
N ARG A 388 -4.77 16.19 -22.89
CA ARG A 388 -4.70 14.84 -23.44
C ARG A 388 -4.60 14.86 -24.97
N ILE A 389 -5.41 15.68 -25.65
CA ILE A 389 -5.34 15.86 -27.11
C ILE A 389 -3.96 16.40 -27.52
N ALA A 390 -3.45 17.41 -26.82
CA ALA A 390 -2.10 17.97 -27.08
C ALA A 390 -1.01 16.92 -26.89
N ALA A 391 -1.09 16.13 -25.81
CA ALA A 391 -0.17 15.04 -25.53
C ALA A 391 -0.21 13.95 -26.61
N LYS A 392 -1.42 13.54 -27.07
CA LYS A 392 -1.59 12.58 -28.16
C LYS A 392 -0.96 13.07 -29.46
N LYS A 393 -1.20 14.35 -29.83
CA LYS A 393 -0.60 14.96 -31.00
C LYS A 393 0.92 15.01 -30.93
N ALA A 394 1.48 15.32 -29.76
CA ALA A 394 2.93 15.31 -29.54
C ALA A 394 3.53 13.90 -29.69
N ARG A 395 2.85 12.86 -29.17
CA ARG A 395 3.26 11.46 -29.34
C ARG A 395 3.25 11.03 -30.82
N GLU A 396 2.19 11.35 -31.55
CA GLU A 396 2.07 11.01 -32.99
C GLU A 396 3.17 11.66 -33.83
N LEU A 397 3.48 12.94 -33.55
CA LEU A 397 4.58 13.63 -34.22
C LEU A 397 5.94 12.98 -33.91
N THR A 398 6.16 12.55 -32.67
CA THR A 398 7.39 11.83 -32.27
C THR A 398 7.46 10.46 -32.95
N ARG A 399 6.33 9.70 -32.97
CA ARG A 399 6.26 8.38 -33.60
C ARG A 399 6.46 8.45 -35.13
N ARG A 400 5.99 9.50 -35.81
CA ARG A 400 6.27 9.73 -37.25
C ARG A 400 7.75 10.04 -37.50
N LYS A 401 8.41 10.76 -36.58
CA LYS A 401 9.87 11.00 -36.69
C LYS A 401 10.68 9.72 -36.44
N SER A 402 10.30 8.89 -35.46
CA SER A 402 10.98 7.63 -35.15
C SER A 402 10.65 6.49 -36.12
N ALA A 403 9.56 6.55 -36.87
CA ALA A 403 9.26 5.58 -37.94
C ALA A 403 10.19 5.73 -39.17
N LEU A 404 10.91 6.84 -39.26
CA LEU A 404 11.96 7.11 -40.25
C LEU A 404 13.35 6.70 -39.74
N GLU A 405 13.51 6.43 -38.44
CA GLU A 405 14.74 5.92 -37.82
C GLU A 405 14.60 4.43 -37.50
N VAL A 406 15.58 3.63 -37.88
CA VAL A 406 15.59 2.16 -37.81
C VAL A 406 15.58 1.58 -36.38
N SER A 407 15.63 2.41 -35.33
CA SER A 407 15.60 1.99 -33.93
C SER A 407 14.55 2.78 -33.13
N SER A 408 13.55 2.07 -32.58
CA SER A 408 12.51 2.64 -31.71
C SER A 408 13.00 2.92 -30.28
N LEU A 409 14.20 2.48 -29.92
CA LEU A 409 14.75 2.61 -28.57
C LEU A 409 15.53 3.91 -28.38
N PRO A 410 15.60 4.49 -27.15
CA PRO A 410 16.41 5.68 -26.90
C PRO A 410 17.86 5.45 -27.23
N GLY A 411 18.49 6.36 -28.01
CA GLY A 411 19.91 6.22 -28.42
C GLY A 411 20.90 6.14 -27.25
N LYS A 412 20.50 6.60 -26.05
CA LYS A 412 21.31 6.51 -24.83
C LYS A 412 21.15 5.19 -24.07
N LEU A 413 20.13 4.37 -24.39
CA LEU A 413 19.94 3.05 -23.79
C LEU A 413 21.01 2.09 -24.29
N ALA A 414 21.79 1.52 -23.39
CA ALA A 414 22.61 0.35 -23.67
C ALA A 414 21.81 -0.89 -23.29
N ASP A 415 21.08 -1.46 -24.26
CA ASP A 415 20.17 -2.59 -24.05
C ASP A 415 20.94 -3.91 -23.79
N CYS A 416 20.24 -4.89 -23.21
CA CYS A 416 20.74 -6.26 -23.06
C CYS A 416 20.36 -7.13 -24.26
N SER A 417 21.03 -8.28 -24.42
CA SER A 417 20.77 -9.20 -25.53
C SER A 417 19.60 -10.14 -25.26
N SER A 418 19.28 -10.42 -24.00
CA SER A 418 18.12 -11.22 -23.62
C SER A 418 16.81 -10.54 -24.03
N LYS A 419 15.83 -11.35 -24.44
CA LYS A 419 14.45 -10.93 -24.73
C LYS A 419 13.46 -11.43 -23.66
N ASP A 420 13.94 -12.17 -22.69
CA ASP A 420 13.13 -12.65 -21.56
C ASP A 420 13.08 -11.57 -20.46
N PRO A 421 11.90 -10.96 -20.22
CA PRO A 421 11.76 -9.92 -19.19
C PRO A 421 12.07 -10.42 -17.77
N SER A 422 11.86 -11.71 -17.50
CA SER A 422 12.01 -12.29 -16.17
C SER A 422 13.44 -12.31 -15.65
N ILE A 423 14.41 -12.40 -16.57
CA ILE A 423 15.84 -12.34 -16.25
C ILE A 423 16.48 -10.99 -16.57
N SER A 424 15.79 -10.14 -17.35
CA SER A 424 16.34 -8.87 -17.82
C SER A 424 16.19 -7.77 -16.77
N GLU A 425 17.25 -7.00 -16.60
CA GLU A 425 17.36 -5.91 -15.62
C GLU A 425 17.64 -4.58 -16.31
N LEU A 426 16.94 -3.51 -15.91
CA LEU A 426 17.20 -2.15 -16.35
C LEU A 426 17.77 -1.32 -15.19
N PHE A 427 19.02 -0.89 -15.31
CA PHE A 427 19.62 0.07 -14.39
C PHE A 427 19.39 1.49 -14.89
N ILE A 428 18.67 2.28 -14.11
CA ILE A 428 18.50 3.72 -14.32
C ILE A 428 19.58 4.41 -13.50
N VAL A 429 20.57 4.97 -14.19
CA VAL A 429 21.83 5.45 -13.58
C VAL A 429 21.91 6.96 -13.64
N GLU A 430 22.26 7.58 -12.52
CA GLU A 430 22.50 9.01 -12.45
C GLU A 430 23.80 9.41 -13.18
N GLY A 431 23.66 10.31 -14.15
CA GLY A 431 24.78 10.93 -14.85
C GLY A 431 25.42 10.03 -15.95
N ASP A 432 26.09 10.70 -16.88
CA ASP A 432 26.78 10.04 -18.00
C ASP A 432 28.07 9.33 -17.54
N SER A 433 28.74 9.84 -16.49
CA SER A 433 29.98 9.26 -15.95
C SER A 433 29.74 7.88 -15.34
N ALA A 434 28.86 7.81 -14.34
CA ALA A 434 28.47 6.54 -13.73
C ALA A 434 27.81 5.60 -14.74
N GLY A 435 26.99 6.15 -15.66
CA GLY A 435 26.43 5.40 -16.79
C GLY A 435 27.49 4.79 -17.69
N GLY A 436 28.62 5.45 -17.89
CA GLY A 436 29.78 4.94 -18.62
C GLY A 436 30.44 3.75 -17.95
N SER A 437 30.75 3.88 -16.64
CA SER A 437 31.28 2.78 -15.82
C SER A 437 30.33 1.59 -15.75
N ALA A 438 29.02 1.82 -15.55
CA ALA A 438 28.00 0.79 -15.54
C ALA A 438 27.90 0.05 -16.90
N LYS A 439 27.95 0.77 -18.02
CA LYS A 439 27.95 0.16 -19.36
C LYS A 439 29.16 -0.75 -19.61
N GLN A 440 30.31 -0.43 -19.04
CA GLN A 440 31.53 -1.23 -19.16
C GLN A 440 31.48 -2.45 -18.22
N GLY A 441 31.02 -2.28 -16.98
CA GLY A 441 31.01 -3.33 -15.95
C GLY A 441 29.88 -4.33 -16.06
N ARG A 442 28.76 -4.01 -16.72
CA ARG A 442 27.54 -4.82 -16.76
C ARG A 442 27.69 -6.18 -17.43
N ASP A 443 26.89 -7.13 -17.07
CA ASP A 443 26.62 -8.30 -17.92
C ASP A 443 25.68 -7.90 -19.07
N ARG A 444 26.21 -7.91 -20.30
CA ARG A 444 25.48 -7.52 -21.51
C ARG A 444 24.36 -8.49 -21.87
N HIS A 445 24.36 -9.68 -21.31
CA HIS A 445 23.34 -10.67 -21.62
C HIS A 445 21.98 -10.26 -21.05
N PHE A 446 21.93 -9.84 -19.78
CA PHE A 446 20.65 -9.55 -19.10
C PHE A 446 20.55 -8.15 -18.48
N GLN A 447 21.64 -7.37 -18.44
CA GLN A 447 21.62 -6.01 -17.86
C GLN A 447 21.62 -4.92 -18.92
N ALA A 448 20.63 -4.03 -18.86
CA ALA A 448 20.53 -2.83 -19.66
C ALA A 448 20.84 -1.58 -18.81
N ILE A 449 21.46 -0.55 -19.40
CA ILE A 449 21.79 0.71 -18.73
C ILE A 449 21.13 1.88 -19.41
N LEU A 450 20.39 2.68 -18.65
CA LEU A 450 19.79 3.94 -19.08
C LEU A 450 20.34 5.08 -18.22
N PRO A 451 21.32 5.85 -18.69
CA PRO A 451 21.80 7.03 -17.97
C PRO A 451 20.77 8.16 -18.02
N LEU A 452 20.56 8.85 -16.90
CA LEU A 452 19.74 10.05 -16.79
C LEU A 452 20.64 11.28 -16.66
N ARG A 453 20.29 12.37 -17.35
CA ARG A 453 21.03 13.64 -17.29
C ARG A 453 20.37 14.56 -16.27
N GLY A 454 20.86 14.51 -15.03
CA GLY A 454 20.39 15.37 -13.94
C GLY A 454 19.00 15.04 -13.44
N LYS A 455 18.40 15.98 -12.71
CA LYS A 455 17.07 15.84 -12.09
C LYS A 455 15.98 15.75 -13.17
N ILE A 456 15.16 14.73 -13.10
CA ILE A 456 13.99 14.60 -13.97
C ILE A 456 12.89 15.58 -13.55
N LEU A 457 11.91 15.80 -14.42
CA LEU A 457 10.75 16.61 -14.12
C LEU A 457 9.99 16.04 -12.91
N ASN A 458 9.65 16.90 -11.94
CA ASN A 458 8.70 16.54 -10.89
C ASN A 458 7.30 16.38 -11.49
N VAL A 459 6.86 15.13 -11.60
CA VAL A 459 5.57 14.78 -12.23
C VAL A 459 4.37 15.11 -11.35
N GLU A 460 4.58 15.31 -10.04
CA GLU A 460 3.52 15.77 -9.13
C GLU A 460 3.01 17.16 -9.50
N LYS A 461 3.90 18.02 -10.00
CA LYS A 461 3.66 19.43 -10.38
C LYS A 461 3.45 19.64 -11.87
N ALA A 462 3.33 18.60 -12.66
CA ALA A 462 3.35 18.73 -14.11
C ALA A 462 2.18 18.00 -14.78
N ARG A 463 1.59 18.65 -15.77
CA ARG A 463 0.55 18.05 -16.62
C ARG A 463 1.15 16.99 -17.54
N LEU A 464 0.35 16.04 -17.97
CA LEU A 464 0.76 14.90 -18.79
C LEU A 464 1.44 15.33 -20.10
N ASP A 465 0.98 16.39 -20.76
CA ASP A 465 1.59 16.90 -22.00
C ASP A 465 3.03 17.37 -21.77
N ARG A 466 3.30 18.06 -20.66
CA ARG A 466 4.64 18.50 -20.26
C ARG A 466 5.54 17.31 -19.87
N ILE A 467 4.97 16.32 -19.17
CA ILE A 467 5.68 15.09 -18.79
C ILE A 467 6.14 14.35 -20.03
N LEU A 468 5.26 14.17 -21.02
CA LEU A 468 5.56 13.52 -22.28
C LEU A 468 6.47 14.32 -23.22
N SER A 469 6.57 15.64 -23.03
CA SER A 469 7.56 16.47 -23.74
C SER A 469 8.98 16.36 -23.16
N ASN A 470 9.11 15.89 -21.91
CA ASN A 470 10.42 15.70 -21.26
C ASN A 470 11.18 14.50 -21.85
N ASN A 471 12.39 14.73 -22.30
CA ASN A 471 13.21 13.72 -22.98
C ASN A 471 13.60 12.54 -22.08
N GLU A 472 13.92 12.82 -20.80
CA GLU A 472 14.31 11.79 -19.84
C GLU A 472 13.14 10.85 -19.54
N VAL A 473 11.96 11.41 -19.27
CA VAL A 473 10.73 10.65 -19.02
C VAL A 473 10.34 9.83 -20.24
N ARG A 474 10.38 10.40 -21.44
CA ARG A 474 10.12 9.63 -22.68
C ARG A 474 11.08 8.49 -22.88
N SER A 475 12.36 8.72 -22.59
CA SER A 475 13.38 7.66 -22.69
C SER A 475 13.07 6.50 -21.74
N MET A 476 12.63 6.79 -20.49
CA MET A 476 12.22 5.76 -19.53
C MET A 476 11.00 4.99 -20.01
N ILE A 477 9.93 5.69 -20.43
CA ILE A 477 8.70 5.05 -20.93
C ILE A 477 9.01 4.12 -22.10
N THR A 478 9.83 4.59 -23.05
CA THR A 478 10.21 3.80 -24.24
C THR A 478 11.09 2.62 -23.87
N ALA A 479 12.05 2.79 -22.96
CA ALA A 479 12.93 1.71 -22.52
C ALA A 479 12.15 0.60 -21.79
N ILE A 480 11.24 0.97 -20.88
CA ILE A 480 10.44 0.02 -20.09
C ILE A 480 9.43 -0.72 -20.98
N GLY A 481 8.79 -0.01 -21.91
CA GLY A 481 7.91 -0.62 -22.93
C GLY A 481 6.45 -0.75 -22.57
N THR A 482 6.04 -0.49 -21.32
CA THR A 482 4.65 -0.65 -20.85
C THR A 482 3.69 0.44 -21.33
N GLY A 483 4.20 1.55 -21.86
CA GLY A 483 3.37 2.75 -22.05
C GLY A 483 3.00 3.43 -20.73
N ILE A 484 2.11 4.41 -20.80
CA ILE A 484 1.50 5.11 -19.64
C ILE A 484 0.06 5.52 -19.97
N GLY A 485 -0.79 5.75 -18.94
CA GLY A 485 -2.19 6.12 -19.10
C GLY A 485 -3.00 5.01 -19.78
N ASP A 486 -3.85 5.37 -20.75
CA ASP A 486 -4.69 4.42 -21.51
C ASP A 486 -3.91 3.34 -22.27
N ASP A 487 -2.66 3.63 -22.65
CA ASP A 487 -1.79 2.70 -23.37
C ASP A 487 -1.00 1.77 -22.42
N TYR A 488 -1.19 1.89 -21.11
CA TYR A 488 -0.41 1.14 -20.12
C TYR A 488 -0.77 -0.35 -20.13
N ASP A 489 0.24 -1.19 -20.36
CA ASP A 489 0.11 -2.64 -20.38
C ASP A 489 1.36 -3.27 -19.74
N ILE A 490 1.23 -3.79 -18.52
CA ILE A 490 2.35 -4.40 -17.79
C ILE A 490 2.91 -5.64 -18.49
N SER A 491 2.11 -6.36 -19.29
CA SER A 491 2.55 -7.55 -20.02
C SER A 491 3.61 -7.22 -21.09
N LYS A 492 3.73 -5.94 -21.47
CA LYS A 492 4.72 -5.43 -22.40
C LYS A 492 6.01 -4.95 -21.72
N ALA A 493 6.12 -5.12 -20.40
CA ALA A 493 7.34 -4.77 -19.68
C ALA A 493 8.53 -5.55 -20.25
N ARG A 494 9.58 -4.82 -20.64
CA ARG A 494 10.81 -5.42 -21.17
C ARG A 494 11.76 -5.92 -20.10
N TYR A 495 11.58 -5.46 -18.88
CA TYR A 495 12.40 -5.78 -17.71
C TYR A 495 11.48 -5.97 -16.49
N GLN A 496 11.63 -7.08 -15.77
CA GLN A 496 10.94 -7.34 -14.51
C GLN A 496 11.80 -6.95 -13.29
N LYS A 497 12.97 -6.37 -13.54
CA LYS A 497 13.79 -5.75 -12.50
C LYS A 497 14.31 -4.41 -13.00
N ILE A 498 13.80 -3.33 -12.40
CA ILE A 498 14.17 -1.94 -12.71
C ILE A 498 14.90 -1.40 -11.49
N VAL A 499 16.19 -1.15 -11.62
CA VAL A 499 17.08 -0.77 -10.51
C VAL A 499 17.41 0.71 -10.60
N ILE A 500 17.00 1.47 -9.61
CA ILE A 500 17.38 2.88 -9.46
C ILE A 500 18.76 2.92 -8.81
N MET A 501 19.74 3.50 -9.50
CA MET A 501 21.12 3.59 -9.08
C MET A 501 21.57 5.07 -9.13
N THR A 502 21.51 5.74 -7.98
CA THR A 502 21.83 7.16 -7.77
C THR A 502 23.00 7.31 -6.83
N ASP A 503 23.65 8.48 -6.87
CA ASP A 503 24.71 8.86 -5.97
C ASP A 503 24.22 8.84 -4.49
N ALA A 504 25.16 8.68 -3.55
CA ALA A 504 24.85 8.61 -2.12
C ALA A 504 24.75 10.01 -1.46
N ASP A 505 24.55 11.05 -2.25
CA ASP A 505 24.41 12.43 -1.80
C ASP A 505 22.94 12.92 -1.78
N VAL A 506 22.74 14.19 -1.43
CA VAL A 506 21.41 14.82 -1.35
C VAL A 506 20.74 14.94 -2.72
N ASP A 507 21.50 15.12 -3.79
CA ASP A 507 20.99 15.22 -5.16
C ASP A 507 20.53 13.85 -5.66
N GLY A 508 21.31 12.78 -5.41
CA GLY A 508 20.93 11.41 -5.71
C GLY A 508 19.69 10.96 -4.93
N ALA A 509 19.57 11.33 -3.66
CA ALA A 509 18.36 11.09 -2.88
C ALA A 509 17.14 11.79 -3.48
N HIS A 510 17.28 13.03 -3.97
CA HIS A 510 16.22 13.75 -4.64
C HIS A 510 15.83 13.12 -5.98
N ILE A 511 16.82 12.71 -6.81
CA ILE A 511 16.56 12.01 -8.08
C ILE A 511 15.82 10.70 -7.85
N ARG A 512 16.21 9.94 -6.84
CA ARG A 512 15.51 8.72 -6.42
C ARG A 512 14.05 9.00 -6.06
N THR A 513 13.79 10.06 -5.29
CA THR A 513 12.42 10.46 -4.92
C THR A 513 11.59 10.87 -6.14
N LEU A 514 12.18 11.62 -7.08
CA LEU A 514 11.52 11.99 -8.35
C LEU A 514 11.16 10.76 -9.19
N LEU A 515 12.06 9.77 -9.27
CA LEU A 515 11.83 8.52 -9.99
C LEU A 515 10.72 7.69 -9.33
N LEU A 516 10.74 7.56 -8.00
CA LEU A 516 9.69 6.87 -7.26
C LEU A 516 8.34 7.55 -7.45
N THR A 517 8.29 8.90 -7.42
CA THR A 517 7.08 9.68 -7.73
C THR A 517 6.54 9.35 -9.13
N PHE A 518 7.44 9.31 -10.14
CA PHE A 518 7.06 8.95 -11.51
C PHE A 518 6.48 7.54 -11.60
N PHE A 519 7.14 6.54 -11.01
CA PHE A 519 6.66 5.16 -11.03
C PHE A 519 5.32 5.03 -10.29
N TYR A 520 5.20 5.63 -9.14
CA TYR A 520 3.96 5.60 -8.35
C TYR A 520 2.78 6.23 -9.10
N ARG A 521 2.97 7.39 -9.71
CA ARG A 521 1.88 8.13 -10.39
C ARG A 521 1.49 7.57 -11.75
N TYR A 522 2.45 7.07 -12.52
CA TYR A 522 2.23 6.72 -13.93
C TYR A 522 2.44 5.25 -14.28
N MET A 523 3.09 4.49 -13.43
CA MET A 523 3.39 3.06 -13.64
C MET A 523 3.16 2.24 -12.36
N ARG A 524 2.08 2.53 -11.65
CA ARG A 524 1.78 1.95 -10.34
C ARG A 524 1.83 0.42 -10.32
N LYS A 525 1.30 -0.26 -11.35
CA LYS A 525 1.33 -1.73 -11.43
C LYS A 525 2.74 -2.33 -11.48
N ILE A 526 3.75 -1.58 -11.96
CA ILE A 526 5.16 -2.01 -11.90
C ILE A 526 5.64 -2.04 -10.43
N VAL A 527 5.22 -1.06 -9.62
CA VAL A 527 5.53 -1.01 -8.18
C VAL A 527 4.82 -2.16 -7.46
N GLU A 528 3.52 -2.34 -7.71
CA GLU A 528 2.70 -3.41 -7.14
C GLU A 528 3.21 -4.82 -7.51
N ALA A 529 3.74 -4.99 -8.72
CA ALA A 529 4.37 -6.24 -9.15
C ALA A 529 5.77 -6.46 -8.57
N GLY A 530 6.31 -5.50 -7.78
CA GLY A 530 7.62 -5.61 -7.15
C GLY A 530 8.80 -5.52 -8.12
N TYR A 531 8.63 -4.82 -9.26
CA TYR A 531 9.70 -4.72 -10.28
C TYR A 531 10.69 -3.57 -9.99
N ILE A 532 10.43 -2.70 -9.02
CA ILE A 532 11.30 -1.56 -8.69
C ILE A 532 12.25 -1.92 -7.56
N TYR A 533 13.51 -1.62 -7.76
CA TYR A 533 14.59 -1.84 -6.79
C TYR A 533 15.45 -0.58 -6.66
N ILE A 534 16.06 -0.41 -5.50
CA ILE A 534 17.06 0.63 -5.22
C ILE A 534 18.38 -0.07 -4.96
N ALA A 535 19.40 0.26 -5.76
CA ALA A 535 20.75 -0.23 -5.55
C ALA A 535 21.35 0.38 -4.27
N GLN A 536 22.08 -0.44 -3.52
CA GLN A 536 22.79 -0.03 -2.32
C GLN A 536 24.30 -0.14 -2.58
N PRO A 537 24.94 0.89 -3.19
CA PRO A 537 26.39 0.90 -3.35
C PRO A 537 27.07 1.07 -2.00
N PRO A 538 28.32 0.59 -1.81
CA PRO A 538 29.06 0.80 -0.57
C PRO A 538 29.42 2.28 -0.42
N LEU A 539 29.42 2.76 0.84
CA LEU A 539 29.85 4.11 1.19
C LEU A 539 31.35 4.23 1.40
N PHE A 540 32.02 3.13 1.78
CA PHE A 540 33.44 3.12 2.10
C PHE A 540 34.16 1.95 1.44
N LYS A 541 35.38 2.21 0.97
CA LYS A 541 36.37 1.22 0.60
C LYS A 541 37.51 1.27 1.61
N VAL A 542 37.83 0.12 2.18
CA VAL A 542 38.95 -0.05 3.12
C VAL A 542 39.99 -0.91 2.44
N GLN A 543 41.20 -0.41 2.28
CA GLN A 543 42.28 -1.14 1.65
C GLN A 543 43.49 -1.26 2.58
N GLN A 544 43.91 -2.47 2.85
CA GLN A 544 45.14 -2.76 3.60
C GLN A 544 46.01 -3.75 2.82
N GLY A 545 47.09 -3.25 2.25
CA GLY A 545 47.93 -4.04 1.34
C GLY A 545 47.17 -4.49 0.10
N LYS A 546 47.03 -5.79 -0.11
CA LYS A 546 46.24 -6.38 -1.20
C LYS A 546 44.78 -6.66 -0.85
N LYS A 547 44.42 -6.58 0.45
CA LYS A 547 43.05 -6.82 0.90
C LYS A 547 42.21 -5.58 0.70
N VAL A 548 41.07 -5.73 0.06
CA VAL A 548 40.05 -4.68 -0.14
C VAL A 548 38.76 -5.17 0.44
N GLU A 549 38.14 -4.36 1.29
CA GLU A 549 36.81 -4.58 1.86
C GLU A 549 35.94 -3.38 1.66
N TYR A 550 34.63 -3.59 1.58
CA TYR A 550 33.64 -2.53 1.38
C TYR A 550 32.69 -2.47 2.58
N ALA A 551 32.32 -1.25 3.01
CA ALA A 551 31.34 -1.01 4.05
C ALA A 551 30.19 -0.16 3.55
N TYR A 552 28.98 -0.55 3.90
CA TYR A 552 27.73 0.09 3.47
C TYR A 552 27.19 1.10 4.49
N ASN A 553 27.74 1.08 5.71
CA ASN A 553 27.42 2.04 6.78
C ASN A 553 28.59 2.17 7.75
N GLN A 554 28.50 3.15 8.69
CA GLN A 554 29.55 3.42 9.66
C GLN A 554 29.83 2.22 10.59
N ASN A 555 28.79 1.53 11.04
CA ASN A 555 28.95 0.37 11.94
C ASN A 555 29.76 -0.77 11.29
N GLN A 556 29.52 -1.02 10.00
CA GLN A 556 30.32 -1.99 9.24
C GLN A 556 31.76 -1.52 9.05
N LEU A 557 31.96 -0.23 8.78
CA LEU A 557 33.31 0.34 8.70
C LEU A 557 34.08 0.13 10.00
N ASP A 558 33.47 0.46 11.13
CA ASP A 558 34.07 0.33 12.45
C ASP A 558 34.38 -1.13 12.77
N GLY A 559 33.49 -2.07 12.41
CA GLY A 559 33.70 -3.50 12.53
C GLY A 559 34.88 -4.02 11.69
N ILE A 560 34.99 -3.55 10.43
CA ILE A 560 36.12 -3.89 9.55
C ILE A 560 37.43 -3.36 10.17
N LEU A 561 37.46 -2.10 10.59
CA LEU A 561 38.65 -1.50 11.18
C LEU A 561 39.09 -2.19 12.46
N ALA A 562 38.17 -2.63 13.29
CA ALA A 562 38.44 -3.39 14.51
C ALA A 562 39.06 -4.79 14.24
N SER A 563 38.75 -5.38 13.08
CA SER A 563 39.22 -6.69 12.65
C SER A 563 40.61 -6.65 11.98
N LEU A 564 41.05 -5.48 11.51
CA LEU A 564 42.31 -5.33 10.78
C LEU A 564 43.51 -5.11 11.70
N PRO A 565 44.72 -5.63 11.34
CA PRO A 565 45.96 -5.34 12.07
C PRO A 565 46.28 -3.83 12.09
N ALA A 566 46.87 -3.35 13.19
CA ALA A 566 47.21 -1.93 13.33
C ALA A 566 48.26 -1.43 12.30
N THR A 567 49.04 -2.34 11.72
CA THR A 567 50.07 -2.04 10.72
C THR A 567 50.05 -3.03 9.56
N PRO A 568 50.12 -2.52 8.29
CA PRO A 568 50.12 -1.10 7.89
C PRO A 568 48.76 -0.46 8.13
N ARG A 569 48.69 0.85 8.31
CA ARG A 569 47.42 1.57 8.43
C ARG A 569 46.55 1.31 7.21
N PRO A 570 45.24 0.98 7.38
CA PRO A 570 44.32 0.85 6.27
C PRO A 570 44.09 2.21 5.61
N ASN A 571 44.01 2.22 4.29
CA ASN A 571 43.54 3.36 3.52
C ASN A 571 42.02 3.28 3.40
N ILE A 572 41.34 4.36 3.84
CA ILE A 572 39.89 4.47 3.80
C ILE A 572 39.53 5.51 2.75
N GLN A 573 38.74 5.10 1.75
CA GLN A 573 38.14 5.99 0.77
C GLN A 573 36.63 6.02 1.02
N ARG A 574 36.06 7.23 1.21
CA ARG A 574 34.61 7.44 1.21
C ARG A 574 34.18 7.78 -0.20
N TYR A 575 33.21 7.03 -0.74
CA TYR A 575 32.60 7.34 -2.01
C TYR A 575 31.50 8.40 -1.82
N LYS A 576 31.57 9.49 -2.59
CA LYS A 576 30.53 10.53 -2.65
C LYS A 576 29.54 10.28 -3.79
N GLY A 577 30.00 9.62 -4.86
CA GLY A 577 29.17 9.31 -6.01
C GLY A 577 29.66 8.07 -6.77
N LEU A 578 28.77 7.47 -7.55
CA LEU A 578 29.01 6.31 -8.39
C LEU A 578 30.09 6.56 -9.47
N GLY A 579 30.25 7.82 -9.88
CA GLY A 579 31.27 8.24 -10.84
C GLY A 579 32.70 8.08 -10.34
N GLU A 580 32.91 7.88 -9.03
CA GLU A 580 34.23 7.62 -8.42
C GLU A 580 34.63 6.14 -8.50
N MET A 581 33.67 5.25 -8.85
CA MET A 581 33.91 3.82 -9.02
C MET A 581 34.28 3.51 -10.47
N ASN A 582 35.30 2.70 -10.64
CA ASN A 582 35.58 2.12 -11.94
C ASN A 582 34.58 0.99 -12.26
N ALA A 583 34.61 0.47 -13.50
CA ALA A 583 33.65 -0.53 -13.96
C ALA A 583 33.69 -1.84 -13.16
N GLU A 584 34.88 -2.29 -12.75
CA GLU A 584 35.09 -3.52 -11.96
C GLU A 584 34.54 -3.34 -10.53
N GLN A 585 34.85 -2.22 -9.88
CA GLN A 585 34.32 -1.91 -8.55
C GLN A 585 32.80 -1.83 -8.53
N LEU A 586 32.21 -1.19 -9.54
CA LEU A 586 30.76 -1.06 -9.66
C LEU A 586 30.09 -2.40 -9.90
N TRP A 587 30.72 -3.27 -10.71
CA TRP A 587 30.27 -4.65 -10.90
C TRP A 587 30.30 -5.41 -9.58
N ASP A 588 31.48 -5.54 -8.96
CA ASP A 588 31.70 -6.37 -7.79
C ASP A 588 30.83 -6.00 -6.57
N THR A 589 30.48 -4.73 -6.44
CA THR A 589 29.75 -4.22 -5.24
C THR A 589 28.27 -3.97 -5.45
N THR A 590 27.85 -3.66 -6.70
CA THR A 590 26.52 -3.08 -6.93
C THR A 590 25.73 -3.76 -8.04
N MET A 591 26.41 -4.39 -9.02
CA MET A 591 25.74 -4.94 -10.22
C MET A 591 25.75 -6.46 -10.28
N ASP A 592 26.76 -7.14 -9.72
CA ASP A 592 26.84 -8.60 -9.70
C ASP A 592 25.70 -9.20 -8.85
N PRO A 593 24.83 -10.05 -9.44
CA PRO A 593 23.73 -10.68 -8.72
C PRO A 593 24.14 -11.48 -7.47
N SER A 594 25.40 -11.97 -7.43
CA SER A 594 25.91 -12.79 -6.32
C SER A 594 26.34 -12.00 -5.08
N THR A 595 26.68 -10.72 -5.25
CA THR A 595 27.31 -9.89 -4.20
C THR A 595 26.53 -8.61 -3.87
N ARG A 596 25.76 -8.10 -4.81
CA ARG A 596 25.03 -6.83 -4.68
C ARG A 596 23.93 -6.87 -3.64
N VAL A 597 23.64 -5.71 -3.05
CA VAL A 597 22.49 -5.48 -2.18
C VAL A 597 21.48 -4.61 -2.91
N LEU A 598 20.26 -5.10 -3.08
CA LEU A 598 19.13 -4.37 -3.65
C LEU A 598 18.00 -4.27 -2.62
N LEU A 599 17.45 -3.08 -2.46
CA LEU A 599 16.24 -2.85 -1.69
C LEU A 599 15.05 -2.89 -2.65
N GLN A 600 14.15 -3.84 -2.51
CA GLN A 600 12.90 -3.89 -3.28
C GLN A 600 11.93 -2.84 -2.75
N VAL A 601 11.33 -2.09 -3.67
CA VAL A 601 10.28 -1.12 -3.33
C VAL A 601 8.95 -1.85 -3.29
N SER A 602 8.33 -1.86 -2.12
CA SER A 602 6.96 -2.34 -1.90
C SER A 602 6.03 -1.16 -1.61
N MET A 603 4.76 -1.36 -1.84
CA MET A 603 3.71 -0.42 -1.47
C MET A 603 2.73 -1.16 -0.56
N ASP A 604 2.80 -0.86 0.72
CA ASP A 604 1.97 -1.51 1.73
C ASP A 604 0.63 -0.79 1.90
N ASP A 605 0.63 0.54 1.86
CA ASP A 605 -0.56 1.39 1.92
C ASP A 605 -0.52 2.45 0.81
N ALA A 606 -1.54 2.41 -0.06
CA ALA A 606 -1.63 3.33 -1.20
C ALA A 606 -2.03 4.74 -0.79
N ILE A 607 -2.77 4.89 0.31
CA ILE A 607 -3.23 6.18 0.82
C ILE A 607 -2.07 6.90 1.50
N GLU A 608 -1.34 6.19 2.34
CA GLU A 608 -0.13 6.72 2.99
C GLU A 608 0.93 7.12 1.97
N ALA A 609 1.11 6.30 0.93
CA ALA A 609 2.02 6.62 -0.18
C ALA A 609 1.58 7.91 -0.90
N ASP A 610 0.27 8.08 -1.19
CA ASP A 610 -0.27 9.29 -1.81
C ASP A 610 -0.02 10.53 -0.95
N GLU A 611 -0.33 10.47 0.34
CA GLU A 611 -0.08 11.56 1.29
C GLU A 611 1.40 11.92 1.37
N THR A 612 2.29 10.91 1.36
CA THR A 612 3.75 11.10 1.43
C THR A 612 4.27 11.78 0.17
N PHE A 613 3.87 11.32 -1.02
CA PHE A 613 4.28 11.95 -2.28
C PHE A 613 3.73 13.38 -2.39
N GLU A 614 2.48 13.63 -2.02
CA GLU A 614 1.90 14.97 -2.00
C GLU A 614 2.65 15.90 -1.04
N MET A 615 2.95 15.43 0.17
CA MET A 615 3.67 16.20 1.19
C MET A 615 5.09 16.55 0.73
N LEU A 616 5.84 15.57 0.20
CA LEU A 616 7.24 15.74 -0.18
C LEU A 616 7.41 16.44 -1.52
N MET A 617 6.54 16.16 -2.50
CA MET A 617 6.71 16.54 -3.89
C MET A 617 5.63 17.50 -4.40
N GLY A 618 4.55 17.72 -3.66
CA GLY A 618 3.45 18.63 -3.99
C GLY A 618 3.80 20.11 -4.03
N ASP A 619 2.85 20.95 -4.45
CA ASP A 619 3.08 22.38 -4.65
C ASP A 619 3.26 23.15 -3.36
N LYS A 620 2.56 22.77 -2.27
CA LYS A 620 2.65 23.45 -0.98
C LYS A 620 3.99 23.17 -0.29
N VAL A 621 4.66 24.23 0.14
CA VAL A 621 5.98 24.15 0.79
C VAL A 621 5.85 23.84 2.28
N GLU A 622 4.80 24.35 2.92
CA GLU A 622 4.62 24.29 4.37
C GLU A 622 4.52 22.85 4.93
N PRO A 623 3.75 21.93 4.32
CA PRO A 623 3.70 20.55 4.78
C PRO A 623 5.08 19.87 4.77
N ARG A 624 5.87 20.14 3.73
CA ARG A 624 7.24 19.61 3.61
C ARG A 624 8.18 20.20 4.65
N ARG A 625 8.04 21.50 4.94
CA ARG A 625 8.82 22.17 6.00
C ARG A 625 8.51 21.55 7.36
N ASN A 626 7.22 21.43 7.71
CA ASN A 626 6.79 20.86 8.97
C ASN A 626 7.31 19.43 9.14
N PHE A 627 7.22 18.61 8.08
CA PHE A 627 7.78 17.26 8.09
C PHE A 627 9.28 17.24 8.38
N ILE A 628 10.05 18.15 7.75
CA ILE A 628 11.50 18.25 7.97
C ILE A 628 11.78 18.67 9.42
N GLU A 629 11.05 19.65 9.96
CA GLU A 629 11.23 20.14 11.33
C GLU A 629 10.89 19.06 12.36
N GLU A 630 9.79 18.34 12.18
CA GLU A 630 9.35 17.24 13.07
C GLU A 630 10.33 16.06 13.07
N ASN A 631 10.95 15.76 11.92
CA ASN A 631 11.84 14.61 11.76
C ASN A 631 13.34 14.97 11.89
N ALA A 632 13.69 16.24 12.07
CA ALA A 632 15.08 16.68 12.17
C ALA A 632 15.84 16.02 13.32
N VAL A 633 15.15 15.68 14.40
CA VAL A 633 15.72 15.01 15.58
C VAL A 633 16.24 13.58 15.30
N TYR A 634 15.74 12.96 14.25
CA TYR A 634 16.13 11.59 13.86
C TYR A 634 17.33 11.56 12.89
N VAL A 635 17.74 12.72 12.37
CA VAL A 635 18.87 12.82 11.43
C VAL A 635 20.19 12.63 12.20
N LYS A 636 20.86 11.51 11.97
CA LYS A 636 22.13 11.17 12.65
C LYS A 636 23.37 11.65 11.88
N ASN A 637 23.28 11.78 10.57
CA ASN A 637 24.39 12.17 9.70
C ASN A 637 23.91 13.25 8.74
N LEU A 638 24.29 14.49 8.98
CA LEU A 638 24.18 15.56 7.99
C LEU A 638 25.44 15.50 7.12
N ASP A 639 25.26 15.37 5.82
CA ASP A 639 26.34 15.55 4.84
C ASP A 639 26.49 17.08 4.61
N VAL A 640 27.32 17.70 5.47
CA VAL A 640 27.58 19.15 5.45
C VAL A 640 28.91 19.39 4.75
#